data_e3ac94c31f7ce7add1aca7abfd571487
#
_entry.id   e3ac94c31f7ce7add1aca7abfd571487
#
_cell.length_a   1.000
_cell.length_b   1.000
_cell.length_c   1.000
_cell.angle_alpha   90.00
_cell.angle_beta   90.00
_cell.angle_gamma   90.00
#
_symmetry.space_group_name_H-M   'P 1'
#
loop_
_entity.id
_entity.type
_entity.pdbx_description
1 polymer ?
#
loop_
_entity_poly.entity_id
_entity_poly.type
_entity_poly.pdbx_seq_one_letter_code
_entity_poly.pdbx_strand_id
1 'polypeptide(L)'
;MEKIQIFGARVHNLKNIDVEIPRNSLTVITGLSGSGKSSLAFDTIFAEGQRRYIETFSAYARNFLGGMERPDVDKITGLSPVISIEQKTTNKNPRSTVGTTTEIYDYMRLLFARAGKAYSYATGEPMVKYTEEKVIEMIQSDYAGKKILILAPLVKSRKGHYRELFESMRRKGYLHVRIDGEVQELTPGMKVDRYKNHDIEVVIDRLAVKSPLALSSPSSPDDRLKKSVQIAMKQGEGLIMIMDHETGAVKHFSRRLMCPTTGISYGDPAPNTFSFNSPQGACPRCKGLGYINEIDLDKVIPNRKHSIHDGGIVPLGKYKNQMIFWQISSILAGYECDIKTPINEIPEEALNEILYGTLEPVRIDKELVHTSSDYFVDYDGVIKYLRSVMDDDDSTPTSRRGPSLGSEKWAEQFLAECQCPECQGQRLNREALSYKIWDKNIAELANMDLDELREWLNEVEKHLDKQQQQIAAEILKELRTRLDFLLDVGLNYLSLNRQSASLSGGESQRIRLATQIGSQLVNVLYILDEPSIGLHQRDNERLIHSLKELRDLGNTVIVVEHDRDMMLSADYIVDIGPRAGRKGGEVVFQGTPTELLKTDTLTARYLNGSVRCDSVAAKKTTTDQHLVLTGCRGNNLKGITAEFPLGKLIVVTGVSGSGKSTLINETLYPILSKHFYRSLQAPLPYDSIEGLKYIDKVVNVDQSPIGRTPRSNPATYTGVFSDIRSLFVNLPEAQIRGYKPGRFSFNVKGGRCETCGGNGYKTIEMNFLPNIQVPCEECHGKRYNRETLEVRFKGKSIADVLDMTINQACEFFENVPDILRKIKTIQDVGLGYIKLGQPSTTLSGGESQRIKLAAELSKKDTGNTFYILDEPTTGLHFEDIRILMEVLRRLVDRGNTVLVIEHNLDVIRQADHIIDMGPEGGRGGGTILSTGTPEEVANSDKGYTPRYLKEELERQ
;
A
#
# COMPACT_ATOMS: atom_id res chain seq x y z
N MET A 1 -17.31 -22.45 -33.97
CA MET A 1 -16.68 -21.42 -33.13
C MET A 1 -15.19 -21.56 -33.23
N GLU A 2 -14.44 -20.47 -33.38
CA GLU A 2 -12.98 -20.52 -33.29
C GLU A 2 -12.59 -20.92 -31.87
N LYS A 3 -11.55 -21.76 -31.75
CA LYS A 3 -11.07 -22.27 -30.48
C LYS A 3 -9.58 -21.98 -30.28
N ILE A 4 -9.17 -21.76 -29.05
CA ILE A 4 -7.78 -21.89 -28.64
C ILE A 4 -7.54 -23.38 -28.40
N GLN A 5 -6.57 -23.96 -29.09
CA GLN A 5 -6.24 -25.37 -28.96
C GLN A 5 -4.81 -25.52 -28.45
N ILE A 6 -4.64 -26.30 -27.39
CA ILE A 6 -3.40 -26.56 -26.70
C ILE A 6 -3.15 -28.07 -26.85
N PHE A 7 -2.00 -28.45 -27.34
CA PHE A 7 -1.62 -29.85 -27.58
C PHE A 7 -0.36 -30.17 -26.79
N GLY A 8 -0.42 -31.23 -26.00
CA GLY A 8 0.73 -31.81 -25.32
C GLY A 8 1.35 -30.91 -24.25
N ALA A 9 0.56 -30.24 -23.41
CA ALA A 9 1.11 -29.41 -22.32
C ALA A 9 1.69 -30.28 -21.20
N ARG A 10 2.98 -30.01 -20.85
CA ARG A 10 3.77 -30.79 -19.86
C ARG A 10 4.44 -29.91 -18.80
N VAL A 11 4.05 -28.64 -18.71
CA VAL A 11 4.64 -27.70 -17.73
C VAL A 11 4.35 -28.15 -16.31
N HIS A 12 5.35 -28.21 -15.45
CA HIS A 12 5.30 -28.61 -14.04
C HIS A 12 4.70 -30.01 -13.81
N ASN A 13 3.44 -30.08 -13.33
CA ASN A 13 2.76 -31.36 -13.06
C ASN A 13 1.76 -31.77 -14.15
N LEU A 14 1.63 -31.01 -15.23
CA LEU A 14 0.74 -31.35 -16.33
C LEU A 14 1.23 -32.62 -17.06
N LYS A 15 0.33 -33.53 -17.36
CA LYS A 15 0.62 -34.86 -17.89
C LYS A 15 0.32 -34.96 -19.38
N ASN A 16 0.98 -34.14 -20.19
CA ASN A 16 0.81 -34.16 -21.65
C ASN A 16 -0.66 -33.99 -22.06
N ILE A 17 -1.28 -32.94 -21.56
CA ILE A 17 -2.71 -32.70 -21.73
C ILE A 17 -3.03 -31.91 -22.99
N ASP A 18 -4.18 -32.23 -23.58
CA ASP A 18 -4.79 -31.51 -24.69
C ASP A 18 -6.03 -30.75 -24.17
N VAL A 19 -6.12 -29.46 -24.49
CA VAL A 19 -7.23 -28.58 -24.01
C VAL A 19 -7.75 -27.73 -25.14
N GLU A 20 -9.07 -27.64 -25.24
CA GLU A 20 -9.76 -26.76 -26.18
C GLU A 20 -10.56 -25.69 -25.40
N ILE A 21 -10.38 -24.42 -25.71
CA ILE A 21 -11.08 -23.29 -25.10
C ILE A 21 -11.79 -22.50 -26.20
N PRO A 22 -13.12 -22.31 -26.13
CA PRO A 22 -13.84 -21.47 -27.08
C PRO A 22 -13.37 -20.01 -27.02
N ARG A 23 -13.22 -19.35 -28.16
CA ARG A 23 -12.97 -17.92 -28.22
C ARG A 23 -14.23 -17.12 -27.94
N ASN A 24 -14.07 -15.88 -27.52
CA ASN A 24 -15.18 -14.98 -27.16
C ASN A 24 -16.12 -15.62 -26.12
N SER A 25 -15.53 -16.26 -25.12
CA SER A 25 -16.23 -16.94 -24.04
C SER A 25 -15.60 -16.63 -22.68
N LEU A 26 -16.39 -16.78 -21.64
CA LEU A 26 -15.93 -16.81 -20.25
C LEU A 26 -15.66 -18.27 -19.88
N THR A 27 -14.38 -18.63 -19.78
CA THR A 27 -13.94 -19.98 -19.44
C THR A 27 -13.35 -20.01 -18.02
N VAL A 28 -13.85 -20.91 -17.18
CA VAL A 28 -13.31 -21.13 -15.83
C VAL A 28 -12.42 -22.37 -15.83
N ILE A 29 -11.19 -22.21 -15.35
CA ILE A 29 -10.26 -23.31 -15.06
C ILE A 29 -10.33 -23.61 -13.56
N THR A 30 -10.79 -24.78 -13.19
CA THR A 30 -11.00 -25.20 -11.80
C THR A 30 -10.29 -26.53 -11.47
N GLY A 31 -10.40 -26.99 -10.23
CA GLY A 31 -9.79 -28.21 -9.70
C GLY A 31 -9.10 -28.01 -8.36
N LEU A 32 -8.62 -29.05 -7.73
CA LEU A 32 -7.95 -29.01 -6.42
C LEU A 32 -6.74 -28.07 -6.41
N SER A 33 -6.42 -27.53 -5.22
CA SER A 33 -5.18 -26.76 -5.03
C SER A 33 -3.97 -27.63 -5.40
N GLY A 34 -3.05 -27.09 -6.22
CA GLY A 34 -1.90 -27.85 -6.73
C GLY A 34 -2.23 -28.90 -7.82
N SER A 35 -3.42 -28.88 -8.42
CA SER A 35 -3.76 -29.79 -9.53
C SER A 35 -3.10 -29.42 -10.86
N GLY A 36 -2.63 -28.18 -11.06
CA GLY A 36 -2.00 -27.71 -12.29
C GLY A 36 -2.74 -26.58 -13.01
N LYS A 37 -3.76 -25.97 -12.40
CA LYS A 37 -4.54 -24.88 -12.97
C LYS A 37 -3.68 -23.69 -13.42
N SER A 38 -2.88 -23.17 -12.50
CA SER A 38 -1.98 -22.02 -12.77
C SER A 38 -0.90 -22.39 -13.77
N SER A 39 -0.43 -23.66 -13.75
CA SER A 39 0.53 -24.16 -14.75
C SER A 39 -0.07 -24.15 -16.16
N LEU A 40 -1.36 -24.45 -16.32
CA LEU A 40 -2.03 -24.35 -17.62
C LEU A 40 -2.28 -22.87 -18.00
N ALA A 41 -2.88 -22.08 -17.09
CA ALA A 41 -3.32 -20.71 -17.41
C ALA A 41 -2.13 -19.74 -17.58
N PHE A 42 -1.21 -19.73 -16.61
CA PHE A 42 -0.12 -18.74 -16.57
C PHE A 42 1.18 -19.28 -17.19
N ASP A 43 1.65 -20.45 -16.74
CA ASP A 43 2.95 -20.96 -17.17
C ASP A 43 2.91 -21.60 -18.57
N THR A 44 1.72 -21.86 -19.14
CA THR A 44 1.55 -22.38 -20.50
C THR A 44 0.91 -21.35 -21.43
N ILE A 45 -0.36 -20.97 -21.21
CA ILE A 45 -1.12 -20.11 -22.15
C ILE A 45 -0.57 -18.69 -22.15
N PHE A 46 -0.47 -18.06 -20.97
CA PHE A 46 0.04 -16.69 -20.86
C PHE A 46 1.51 -16.61 -21.30
N ALA A 47 2.35 -17.51 -20.82
CA ALA A 47 3.78 -17.52 -21.14
C ALA A 47 4.01 -17.63 -22.67
N GLU A 48 3.30 -18.50 -23.37
CA GLU A 48 3.40 -18.62 -24.83
C GLU A 48 2.85 -17.39 -25.56
N GLY A 49 1.73 -16.82 -25.09
CA GLY A 49 1.17 -15.59 -25.66
C GLY A 49 2.11 -14.40 -25.50
N GLN A 50 2.71 -14.23 -24.33
CA GLN A 50 3.70 -13.19 -24.06
C GLN A 50 4.99 -13.40 -24.90
N ARG A 51 5.47 -14.63 -25.00
CA ARG A 51 6.62 -14.97 -25.83
C ARG A 51 6.39 -14.57 -27.30
N ARG A 52 5.23 -14.92 -27.88
CA ARG A 52 4.87 -14.53 -29.26
C ARG A 52 4.79 -13.03 -29.43
N TYR A 53 4.26 -12.32 -28.45
CA TYR A 53 4.21 -10.86 -28.49
C TYR A 53 5.61 -10.24 -28.49
N ILE A 54 6.51 -10.72 -27.64
CA ILE A 54 7.91 -10.26 -27.61
C ILE A 54 8.66 -10.60 -28.92
N GLU A 55 8.35 -11.71 -29.59
CA GLU A 55 8.93 -12.06 -30.89
C GLU A 55 8.59 -11.06 -31.99
N THR A 56 7.52 -10.29 -31.87
CA THR A 56 7.17 -9.22 -32.82
C THR A 56 8.06 -8.00 -32.72
N PHE A 57 8.83 -7.86 -31.63
CA PHE A 57 9.72 -6.74 -31.43
C PHE A 57 10.99 -6.81 -32.27
N SER A 58 11.67 -5.66 -32.46
CA SER A 58 12.95 -5.60 -33.11
C SER A 58 14.02 -6.47 -32.42
N ALA A 59 15.03 -6.94 -33.16
CA ALA A 59 16.11 -7.73 -32.57
C ALA A 59 16.83 -7.02 -31.41
N TYR A 60 16.94 -5.69 -31.46
CA TYR A 60 17.51 -4.88 -30.38
C TYR A 60 16.63 -4.92 -29.13
N ALA A 61 15.33 -4.71 -29.25
CA ALA A 61 14.40 -4.78 -28.13
C ALA A 61 14.34 -6.18 -27.52
N ARG A 62 14.37 -7.24 -28.35
CA ARG A 62 14.40 -8.63 -27.86
C ARG A 62 15.67 -8.95 -27.06
N ASN A 63 16.84 -8.48 -27.51
CA ASN A 63 18.10 -8.67 -26.77
C ASN A 63 18.10 -7.92 -25.44
N PHE A 64 17.43 -6.77 -25.39
CA PHE A 64 17.30 -5.95 -24.16
C PHE A 64 16.30 -6.55 -23.16
N LEU A 65 15.19 -7.11 -23.66
CA LEU A 65 14.14 -7.73 -22.84
C LEU A 65 14.49 -9.15 -22.37
N GLY A 66 15.52 -9.78 -22.97
CA GLY A 66 15.88 -11.17 -22.72
C GLY A 66 14.99 -12.15 -23.49
N GLY A 67 15.55 -13.30 -23.86
CA GLY A 67 14.78 -14.38 -24.49
C GLY A 67 13.90 -15.10 -23.47
N MET A 68 12.60 -15.18 -23.72
CA MET A 68 11.70 -16.03 -22.93
C MET A 68 11.82 -17.48 -23.40
N GLU A 69 11.97 -18.41 -22.45
CA GLU A 69 11.93 -19.83 -22.75
C GLU A 69 10.53 -20.23 -23.23
N ARG A 70 10.48 -21.09 -24.24
CA ARG A 70 9.21 -21.65 -24.69
C ARG A 70 8.67 -22.61 -23.62
N PRO A 71 7.38 -22.50 -23.21
CA PRO A 71 6.79 -23.49 -22.32
C PRO A 71 6.83 -24.89 -22.95
N ASP A 72 6.91 -25.92 -22.11
CA ASP A 72 6.91 -27.30 -22.57
C ASP A 72 5.51 -27.69 -23.04
N VAL A 73 5.26 -27.42 -24.33
CA VAL A 73 4.01 -27.66 -25.02
C VAL A 73 4.31 -27.95 -26.51
N ASP A 74 3.62 -28.92 -27.10
CA ASP A 74 3.83 -29.28 -28.50
C ASP A 74 3.38 -28.15 -29.42
N LYS A 75 2.14 -27.68 -29.27
CA LYS A 75 1.56 -26.62 -30.10
C LYS A 75 0.43 -25.87 -29.39
N ILE A 76 0.34 -24.56 -29.60
CA ILE A 76 -0.84 -23.76 -29.24
C ILE A 76 -1.30 -22.98 -30.47
N THR A 77 -2.59 -23.06 -30.79
CA THR A 77 -3.23 -22.34 -31.91
C THR A 77 -4.36 -21.45 -31.42
N GLY A 78 -4.72 -20.41 -32.18
CA GLY A 78 -5.86 -19.55 -31.89
C GLY A 78 -5.61 -18.52 -30.80
N LEU A 79 -4.35 -18.31 -30.34
CA LEU A 79 -4.07 -17.28 -29.33
C LEU A 79 -4.24 -15.86 -29.91
N SER A 80 -4.97 -15.02 -29.19
CA SER A 80 -4.98 -13.57 -29.31
C SER A 80 -3.87 -12.94 -28.44
N PRO A 81 -3.61 -11.62 -28.53
CA PRO A 81 -2.78 -10.92 -27.55
C PRO A 81 -3.26 -11.21 -26.14
N VAL A 82 -2.34 -11.48 -25.21
CA VAL A 82 -2.69 -11.97 -23.86
C VAL A 82 -2.39 -10.91 -22.82
N ILE A 83 -3.34 -10.69 -21.91
CA ILE A 83 -3.19 -9.83 -20.73
C ILE A 83 -3.46 -10.65 -19.47
N SER A 84 -2.52 -10.63 -18.54
CA SER A 84 -2.65 -11.31 -17.23
C SER A 84 -3.01 -10.30 -16.14
N ILE A 85 -3.96 -10.67 -15.29
CA ILE A 85 -4.37 -9.88 -14.13
C ILE A 85 -4.19 -10.76 -12.88
N GLU A 86 -2.97 -10.71 -12.30
CA GLU A 86 -2.58 -11.47 -11.12
C GLU A 86 -2.81 -10.67 -9.83
N GLN A 87 -2.90 -11.39 -8.70
CA GLN A 87 -3.08 -10.80 -7.37
C GLN A 87 -1.84 -10.10 -6.81
N LYS A 88 -0.66 -10.43 -7.28
CA LYS A 88 0.58 -9.92 -6.70
C LYS A 88 0.65 -8.40 -6.82
N THR A 89 0.54 -7.72 -5.69
CA THR A 89 0.81 -6.28 -5.57
C THR A 89 2.30 -6.04 -5.68
N THR A 90 2.76 -5.66 -6.85
CA THR A 90 4.18 -5.37 -7.09
C THR A 90 4.54 -3.92 -6.79
N ASN A 91 3.55 -3.03 -6.70
CA ASN A 91 3.81 -1.61 -6.59
C ASN A 91 3.87 -1.13 -5.13
N LYS A 92 5.09 -1.07 -4.58
CA LYS A 92 5.38 -0.51 -3.25
C LYS A 92 5.69 0.99 -3.29
N ASN A 93 5.52 1.65 -4.44
CA ASN A 93 5.81 3.07 -4.58
C ASN A 93 4.79 3.89 -3.76
N PRO A 94 5.21 4.66 -2.75
CA PRO A 94 4.31 5.45 -1.90
C PRO A 94 3.58 6.57 -2.67
N ARG A 95 4.04 6.89 -3.88
CA ARG A 95 3.43 7.88 -4.76
C ARG A 95 2.38 7.32 -5.70
N SER A 96 2.24 5.99 -5.78
CA SER A 96 1.19 5.35 -6.56
C SER A 96 -0.12 5.32 -5.77
N THR A 97 -1.18 5.83 -6.37
CA THR A 97 -2.52 5.88 -5.79
C THR A 97 -3.55 5.24 -6.72
N VAL A 98 -4.75 4.96 -6.22
CA VAL A 98 -5.87 4.49 -7.05
C VAL A 98 -6.07 5.43 -8.23
N GLY A 99 -6.12 6.74 -7.99
CA GLY A 99 -6.33 7.74 -9.04
C GLY A 99 -5.24 7.77 -10.11
N THR A 100 -3.97 7.55 -9.74
CA THR A 100 -2.86 7.51 -10.73
C THR A 100 -2.80 6.19 -11.48
N THR A 101 -3.19 5.08 -10.84
CA THR A 101 -3.21 3.75 -11.49
C THR A 101 -4.34 3.62 -12.50
N THR A 102 -5.46 4.30 -12.25
CA THR A 102 -6.65 4.30 -13.12
C THR A 102 -6.65 5.44 -14.14
N GLU A 103 -5.65 6.29 -14.11
CA GLU A 103 -5.53 7.53 -14.92
C GLU A 103 -6.64 8.58 -14.63
N ILE A 104 -7.57 8.30 -13.72
CA ILE A 104 -8.65 9.25 -13.37
C ILE A 104 -8.07 10.56 -12.85
N TYR A 105 -7.00 10.49 -12.05
CA TYR A 105 -6.34 11.69 -11.52
C TYR A 105 -5.73 12.55 -12.64
N ASP A 106 -5.29 11.97 -13.74
CA ASP A 106 -4.76 12.71 -14.89
C ASP A 106 -5.84 13.51 -15.60
N TYR A 107 -7.04 12.94 -15.77
CA TYR A 107 -8.20 13.68 -16.27
C TYR A 107 -8.66 14.76 -15.30
N MET A 108 -8.62 14.51 -13.98
CA MET A 108 -8.92 15.53 -12.97
C MET A 108 -7.93 16.71 -13.04
N ARG A 109 -6.64 16.44 -13.17
CA ARG A 109 -5.63 17.49 -13.34
C ARG A 109 -5.89 18.35 -14.59
N LEU A 110 -6.28 17.70 -15.70
CA LEU A 110 -6.65 18.38 -16.93
C LEU A 110 -7.90 19.24 -16.72
N LEU A 111 -8.90 18.70 -16.04
CA LEU A 111 -10.15 19.41 -15.74
C LEU A 111 -9.87 20.68 -14.91
N PHE A 112 -9.06 20.59 -13.85
CA PHE A 112 -8.72 21.71 -12.99
C PHE A 112 -7.85 22.75 -13.73
N ALA A 113 -6.92 22.33 -14.59
CA ALA A 113 -6.11 23.22 -15.40
C ALA A 113 -6.93 24.02 -16.43
N ARG A 114 -8.05 23.46 -16.91
CA ARG A 114 -8.86 24.07 -17.99
C ARG A 114 -10.12 24.80 -17.49
N ALA A 115 -10.75 24.26 -16.46
CA ALA A 115 -12.03 24.74 -15.95
C ALA A 115 -11.99 25.25 -14.49
N GLY A 116 -10.87 25.08 -13.78
CA GLY A 116 -10.70 25.49 -12.39
C GLY A 116 -10.66 27.02 -12.24
N LYS A 117 -11.35 27.56 -11.24
CA LYS A 117 -11.26 28.96 -10.81
C LYS A 117 -10.27 29.09 -9.68
N ALA A 118 -9.34 30.03 -9.81
CA ALA A 118 -8.31 30.29 -8.81
C ALA A 118 -8.81 31.24 -7.72
N TYR A 119 -8.47 30.94 -6.49
CA TYR A 119 -8.72 31.79 -5.31
C TYR A 119 -7.42 32.09 -4.60
N SER A 120 -7.36 33.20 -3.90
CA SER A 120 -6.18 33.57 -3.10
C SER A 120 -6.10 32.69 -1.85
N TYR A 121 -4.97 32.02 -1.60
CA TYR A 121 -4.77 31.24 -0.38
C TYR A 121 -4.69 32.11 0.89
N ALA A 122 -4.49 33.43 0.74
CA ALA A 122 -4.39 34.34 1.86
C ALA A 122 -5.74 34.99 2.24
N THR A 123 -6.60 35.30 1.26
CA THR A 123 -7.84 36.05 1.48
C THR A 123 -9.09 35.26 1.10
N GLY A 124 -8.96 34.17 0.33
CA GLY A 124 -10.10 33.43 -0.21
C GLY A 124 -10.83 34.14 -1.37
N GLU A 125 -10.35 35.30 -1.81
CA GLU A 125 -10.95 36.05 -2.90
C GLU A 125 -10.64 35.40 -4.27
N PRO A 126 -11.54 35.53 -5.27
CA PRO A 126 -11.26 35.01 -6.61
C PRO A 126 -10.10 35.78 -7.24
N MET A 127 -9.20 35.06 -7.88
CA MET A 127 -8.07 35.65 -8.61
C MET A 127 -8.56 36.19 -9.94
N VAL A 128 -8.03 37.34 -10.32
CA VAL A 128 -8.44 38.10 -11.51
C VAL A 128 -7.27 38.21 -12.50
N LYS A 129 -7.57 38.09 -13.79
CA LYS A 129 -6.64 38.31 -14.88
C LYS A 129 -7.12 39.51 -15.72
N TYR A 130 -6.28 40.50 -15.90
CA TYR A 130 -6.64 41.70 -16.62
C TYR A 130 -5.94 41.78 -17.98
N THR A 131 -6.67 42.16 -19.03
CA THR A 131 -6.07 42.59 -20.30
C THR A 131 -5.51 44.00 -20.14
N GLU A 132 -4.56 44.39 -20.99
CA GLU A 132 -3.99 45.74 -20.95
C GLU A 132 -5.06 46.82 -21.12
N GLU A 133 -6.01 46.58 -22.02
CA GLU A 133 -7.13 47.48 -22.27
C GLU A 133 -7.99 47.67 -21.01
N LYS A 134 -8.26 46.55 -20.33
CA LYS A 134 -9.05 46.62 -19.10
C LYS A 134 -8.33 47.35 -17.97
N VAL A 135 -7.01 47.13 -17.85
CA VAL A 135 -6.17 47.87 -16.87
C VAL A 135 -6.22 49.38 -17.16
N ILE A 136 -6.10 49.80 -18.41
CA ILE A 136 -6.17 51.20 -18.79
C ILE A 136 -7.56 51.79 -18.48
N GLU A 137 -8.64 51.08 -18.84
CA GLU A 137 -10.01 51.46 -18.54
C GLU A 137 -10.23 51.64 -17.03
N MET A 138 -9.78 50.69 -16.20
CA MET A 138 -9.88 50.78 -14.76
C MET A 138 -9.04 51.91 -14.17
N ILE A 139 -7.83 52.16 -14.66
CA ILE A 139 -7.01 53.29 -14.22
C ILE A 139 -7.74 54.61 -14.54
N GLN A 140 -8.30 54.73 -15.73
CA GLN A 140 -9.06 55.93 -16.14
C GLN A 140 -10.33 56.16 -15.29
N SER A 141 -11.01 55.04 -14.91
CA SER A 141 -12.19 55.09 -14.07
C SER A 141 -11.88 55.43 -12.59
N ASP A 142 -10.94 54.70 -11.98
CA ASP A 142 -10.72 54.70 -10.56
C ASP A 142 -9.86 55.91 -10.10
N TYR A 143 -9.03 56.44 -11.02
CA TYR A 143 -8.08 57.53 -10.73
C TYR A 143 -8.35 58.78 -11.53
N ALA A 144 -9.54 58.97 -12.06
CA ALA A 144 -9.92 60.16 -12.82
C ALA A 144 -9.61 61.44 -12.03
N GLY A 145 -8.81 62.36 -12.59
CA GLY A 145 -8.41 63.63 -11.98
C GLY A 145 -7.31 63.50 -10.93
N LYS A 146 -6.84 62.35 -10.59
CA LYS A 146 -5.78 62.10 -9.59
C LYS A 146 -4.39 61.97 -10.20
N LYS A 147 -3.35 62.26 -9.38
CA LYS A 147 -1.95 61.97 -9.72
C LYS A 147 -1.60 60.56 -9.28
N ILE A 148 -1.06 59.79 -10.17
CA ILE A 148 -0.66 58.39 -9.93
C ILE A 148 0.80 58.14 -10.24
N LEU A 149 1.39 57.13 -9.58
CA LEU A 149 2.65 56.51 -9.96
C LEU A 149 2.36 55.15 -10.53
N ILE A 150 2.99 54.91 -11.68
CA ILE A 150 2.96 53.60 -12.31
C ILE A 150 4.26 52.88 -11.96
N LEU A 151 4.16 51.75 -11.28
CA LEU A 151 5.26 50.99 -10.72
C LEU A 151 5.32 49.61 -11.36
N ALA A 152 6.53 49.08 -11.56
CA ALA A 152 6.73 47.70 -11.98
C ALA A 152 7.48 46.93 -10.87
N PRO A 153 6.88 45.90 -10.27
CA PRO A 153 7.52 45.07 -9.26
C PRO A 153 8.67 44.26 -9.90
N LEU A 154 9.86 44.26 -9.29
CA LEU A 154 11.04 43.52 -9.75
C LEU A 154 11.52 42.51 -8.72
N VAL A 155 11.36 42.79 -7.42
CA VAL A 155 11.70 41.87 -6.34
C VAL A 155 10.56 41.89 -5.34
N LYS A 156 10.14 40.69 -4.89
CA LYS A 156 9.11 40.57 -3.85
C LYS A 156 9.59 39.60 -2.76
N SER A 157 9.71 40.13 -1.54
CA SER A 157 10.07 39.42 -0.32
C SER A 157 11.29 38.49 -0.43
N ARG A 158 12.40 39.01 -1.02
CA ARG A 158 13.65 38.25 -1.20
C ARG A 158 14.83 38.95 -0.55
N LYS A 159 15.71 38.15 0.06
CA LYS A 159 17.00 38.64 0.59
C LYS A 159 17.99 38.95 -0.54
N GLY A 160 18.80 39.98 -0.37
CA GLY A 160 19.85 40.33 -1.30
C GLY A 160 20.23 41.81 -1.22
N HIS A 161 21.43 42.19 -1.66
CA HIS A 161 21.87 43.57 -1.63
C HIS A 161 21.48 44.38 -2.89
N TYR A 162 21.03 43.75 -3.96
CA TYR A 162 20.46 44.26 -5.20
C TYR A 162 21.20 45.39 -5.91
N ARG A 163 22.48 45.58 -5.63
CA ARG A 163 23.32 46.66 -6.25
C ARG A 163 23.30 46.61 -7.77
N GLU A 164 23.47 45.42 -8.35
CA GLU A 164 23.49 45.24 -9.82
C GLU A 164 22.12 45.57 -10.44
N LEU A 165 21.04 45.23 -9.74
CA LEU A 165 19.67 45.53 -10.17
C LEU A 165 19.47 47.07 -10.23
N PHE A 166 19.84 47.79 -9.17
CA PHE A 166 19.73 49.26 -9.14
C PHE A 166 20.57 49.92 -10.21
N GLU A 167 21.79 49.47 -10.44
CA GLU A 167 22.64 49.98 -11.53
C GLU A 167 22.09 49.70 -12.93
N SER A 168 21.48 48.49 -13.12
CA SER A 168 20.82 48.15 -14.38
C SER A 168 19.61 49.06 -14.65
N MET A 169 18.80 49.33 -13.65
CA MET A 169 17.66 50.25 -13.77
C MET A 169 18.11 51.63 -14.11
N ARG A 170 19.16 52.14 -13.46
CA ARG A 170 19.73 53.48 -13.74
C ARG A 170 20.27 53.57 -15.19
N ARG A 171 20.96 52.56 -15.68
CA ARG A 171 21.42 52.49 -17.09
C ARG A 171 20.26 52.51 -18.09
N LYS A 172 19.09 51.93 -17.71
CA LYS A 172 17.87 51.95 -18.50
C LYS A 172 17.14 53.32 -18.45
N GLY A 173 17.63 54.31 -17.64
CA GLY A 173 17.09 55.64 -17.56
C GLY A 173 16.00 55.84 -16.50
N TYR A 174 15.77 54.90 -15.59
CA TYR A 174 14.84 55.09 -14.49
C TYR A 174 15.48 55.94 -13.40
N LEU A 175 14.66 56.84 -12.80
CA LEU A 175 15.14 57.80 -11.82
C LEU A 175 14.77 57.43 -10.39
N HIS A 176 13.69 56.73 -10.21
CA HIS A 176 13.13 56.42 -8.88
C HIS A 176 12.79 54.92 -8.74
N VAL A 177 12.92 54.47 -7.53
CA VAL A 177 12.56 53.11 -7.09
C VAL A 177 11.77 53.23 -5.80
N ARG A 178 10.82 52.33 -5.61
CA ARG A 178 10.12 52.15 -4.31
C ARG A 178 10.74 50.94 -3.65
N ILE A 179 11.23 51.08 -2.43
CA ILE A 179 11.86 50.02 -1.65
C ILE A 179 11.10 49.91 -0.32
N ASP A 180 10.57 48.76 0.01
CA ASP A 180 9.86 48.44 1.25
C ASP A 180 8.75 49.49 1.59
N GLY A 181 8.10 49.98 0.53
CA GLY A 181 7.04 50.98 0.64
C GLY A 181 7.43 52.43 0.46
N GLU A 182 8.71 52.79 0.47
CA GLU A 182 9.21 54.17 0.33
C GLU A 182 9.78 54.42 -1.05
N VAL A 183 9.36 55.52 -1.67
CA VAL A 183 9.89 55.98 -2.97
C VAL A 183 11.20 56.77 -2.77
N GLN A 184 12.29 56.29 -3.36
CA GLN A 184 13.64 56.85 -3.27
C GLN A 184 14.23 57.11 -4.63
N GLU A 185 15.20 58.05 -4.74
CA GLU A 185 15.94 58.29 -5.95
C GLU A 185 17.03 57.23 -6.16
N LEU A 186 17.20 56.76 -7.40
CA LEU A 186 18.24 55.81 -7.76
C LEU A 186 19.61 56.48 -7.79
N THR A 187 20.42 56.34 -6.75
CA THR A 187 21.77 56.85 -6.64
C THR A 187 22.85 55.89 -7.08
N PRO A 188 24.03 56.35 -7.57
CA PRO A 188 25.14 55.44 -7.86
C PRO A 188 25.59 54.65 -6.65
N GLY A 189 25.77 53.35 -6.83
CA GLY A 189 26.21 52.43 -5.77
C GLY A 189 25.18 52.07 -4.73
N MET A 190 23.90 52.40 -4.95
CA MET A 190 22.79 52.08 -4.09
C MET A 190 22.73 50.57 -3.78
N LYS A 191 22.48 50.21 -2.53
CA LYS A 191 22.33 48.85 -2.03
C LYS A 191 21.38 48.79 -0.84
N VAL A 192 20.75 47.66 -0.58
CA VAL A 192 19.92 47.42 0.57
C VAL A 192 20.54 46.35 1.47
N ASP A 193 19.97 46.11 2.65
CA ASP A 193 20.48 45.16 3.62
C ASP A 193 20.36 43.71 3.08
N ARG A 194 21.49 43.01 2.98
CA ARG A 194 21.58 41.66 2.41
C ARG A 194 20.74 40.60 3.17
N TYR A 195 20.52 40.81 4.44
CA TYR A 195 19.93 39.81 5.34
C TYR A 195 18.42 39.98 5.56
N LYS A 196 17.86 41.11 5.13
CA LYS A 196 16.43 41.38 5.19
C LYS A 196 15.74 41.03 3.86
N ASN A 197 14.47 40.72 3.94
CA ASN A 197 13.62 40.58 2.76
C ASN A 197 13.21 41.96 2.30
N HIS A 198 13.31 42.21 1.00
CA HIS A 198 12.97 43.50 0.39
C HIS A 198 11.92 43.31 -0.70
N ASP A 199 11.04 44.31 -0.80
CA ASP A 199 10.16 44.58 -1.93
C ASP A 199 10.70 45.74 -2.71
N ILE A 200 10.96 45.52 -4.02
CA ILE A 200 11.58 46.56 -4.87
C ILE A 200 10.76 46.74 -6.15
N GLU A 201 10.22 47.93 -6.34
CA GLU A 201 9.46 48.30 -7.53
C GLU A 201 10.12 49.50 -8.21
N VAL A 202 10.26 49.45 -9.55
CA VAL A 202 10.72 50.58 -10.30
C VAL A 202 9.58 51.54 -10.67
N VAL A 203 9.77 52.82 -10.50
CA VAL A 203 8.82 53.85 -10.95
C VAL A 203 8.99 54.06 -12.43
N ILE A 204 7.96 53.71 -13.20
CA ILE A 204 7.96 53.83 -14.66
C ILE A 204 7.55 55.21 -15.08
N ASP A 205 6.48 55.75 -14.51
CA ASP A 205 5.96 57.06 -14.82
C ASP A 205 5.18 57.70 -13.66
N ARG A 206 5.12 59.02 -13.67
CA ARG A 206 4.26 59.84 -12.78
C ARG A 206 3.35 60.68 -13.68
N LEU A 207 2.06 60.45 -13.63
CA LEU A 207 1.10 61.13 -14.48
C LEU A 207 -0.19 61.50 -13.73
N ALA A 208 -0.86 62.54 -14.22
CA ALA A 208 -2.22 62.88 -13.80
C ALA A 208 -3.20 62.23 -14.80
N VAL A 209 -4.14 61.43 -14.29
CA VAL A 209 -5.17 60.79 -15.10
C VAL A 209 -6.20 61.84 -15.50
N LYS A 210 -6.43 62.04 -16.80
CA LYS A 210 -7.42 63.03 -17.27
C LYS A 210 -8.84 62.54 -16.97
N SER A 211 -9.71 63.44 -16.52
CA SER A 211 -11.13 63.14 -16.33
C SER A 211 -11.82 62.88 -17.67
N PRO A 212 -12.71 61.89 -17.75
CA PRO A 212 -13.47 61.62 -19.01
C PRO A 212 -14.21 62.81 -19.59
N LEU A 213 -14.56 63.77 -18.71
CA LEU A 213 -15.22 65.05 -19.13
C LEU A 213 -14.28 66.06 -19.84
N ALA A 214 -12.96 65.86 -19.82
CA ALA A 214 -11.97 66.76 -20.45
C ALA A 214 -11.43 66.22 -21.79
N LEU A 215 -11.96 65.07 -22.27
CA LEU A 215 -11.56 64.51 -23.58
C LEU A 215 -12.46 65.08 -24.65
N SER A 216 -11.90 65.90 -25.51
CA SER A 216 -12.59 66.56 -26.66
C SER A 216 -12.92 65.61 -27.81
N SER A 217 -12.68 64.32 -27.70
CA SER A 217 -13.22 63.27 -28.58
C SER A 217 -13.18 61.90 -27.88
N PRO A 218 -14.19 61.00 -28.11
CA PRO A 218 -14.30 59.72 -27.44
C PRO A 218 -13.35 58.61 -27.93
N SER A 219 -12.37 58.93 -28.78
CA SER A 219 -11.63 57.93 -29.56
C SER A 219 -10.10 57.91 -29.41
N SER A 220 -9.46 58.68 -28.52
CA SER A 220 -8.02 58.55 -28.26
C SER A 220 -7.74 58.27 -26.79
N PRO A 221 -7.39 57.01 -26.44
CA PRO A 221 -6.81 56.74 -25.15
C PRO A 221 -5.57 57.64 -24.97
N ASP A 222 -5.32 58.10 -23.72
CA ASP A 222 -4.12 58.87 -23.41
C ASP A 222 -2.87 58.03 -23.81
N ASP A 223 -2.26 58.37 -24.94
CA ASP A 223 -1.17 57.59 -25.54
C ASP A 223 0.01 57.45 -24.56
N ARG A 224 0.17 58.40 -23.62
CA ARG A 224 1.21 58.31 -22.60
C ARG A 224 0.86 57.26 -21.55
N LEU A 225 -0.39 57.23 -21.07
CA LEU A 225 -0.84 56.21 -20.11
C LEU A 225 -0.70 54.80 -20.70
N LYS A 226 -1.13 54.62 -21.96
CA LYS A 226 -1.00 53.34 -22.67
C LYS A 226 0.45 52.87 -22.79
N LYS A 227 1.37 53.79 -23.21
CA LYS A 227 2.81 53.48 -23.32
C LYS A 227 3.42 53.15 -21.94
N SER A 228 3.07 53.91 -20.90
CA SER A 228 3.59 53.71 -19.57
C SER A 228 3.11 52.40 -18.96
N VAL A 229 1.85 52.01 -19.16
CA VAL A 229 1.30 50.71 -18.77
C VAL A 229 2.00 49.57 -19.51
N GLN A 230 2.24 49.70 -20.82
CA GLN A 230 2.97 48.69 -21.61
C GLN A 230 4.42 48.51 -21.13
N ILE A 231 5.12 49.62 -20.85
CA ILE A 231 6.47 49.55 -20.30
C ILE A 231 6.48 48.91 -18.92
N ALA A 232 5.54 49.28 -18.06
CA ALA A 232 5.40 48.71 -16.72
C ALA A 232 5.12 47.20 -16.76
N MET A 233 4.18 46.76 -17.61
CA MET A 233 3.88 45.37 -17.84
C MET A 233 5.08 44.57 -18.38
N LYS A 234 5.88 45.15 -19.25
CA LYS A 234 7.10 44.55 -19.77
C LYS A 234 8.19 44.39 -18.71
N GLN A 235 8.42 45.43 -17.90
CA GLN A 235 9.46 45.40 -16.86
C GLN A 235 9.05 44.53 -15.65
N GLY A 236 7.77 44.53 -15.26
CA GLY A 236 7.23 43.76 -14.17
C GLY A 236 6.76 42.36 -14.57
N GLU A 237 7.17 41.84 -15.76
CA GLU A 237 6.81 40.49 -16.27
C GLU A 237 5.30 40.22 -16.24
N GLY A 238 4.51 41.26 -16.60
CA GLY A 238 3.04 41.15 -16.59
C GLY A 238 2.39 41.68 -15.33
N LEU A 239 3.15 42.11 -14.32
CA LEU A 239 2.68 42.71 -13.09
C LEU A 239 2.86 44.25 -13.15
N ILE A 240 1.87 45.00 -12.66
CA ILE A 240 1.90 46.42 -12.54
C ILE A 240 1.26 46.87 -11.24
N MET A 241 1.78 47.91 -10.63
CA MET A 241 1.21 48.53 -9.44
C MET A 241 0.88 50.00 -9.75
N ILE A 242 -0.28 50.43 -9.37
CA ILE A 242 -0.70 51.82 -9.46
C ILE A 242 -0.82 52.35 -8.02
N MET A 243 -0.06 53.39 -7.73
CA MET A 243 -0.07 54.06 -6.44
C MET A 243 -0.68 55.46 -6.58
N ASP A 244 -1.65 55.78 -5.80
CA ASP A 244 -2.21 57.10 -5.66
C ASP A 244 -1.15 58.01 -4.94
N HIS A 245 -0.75 59.11 -5.58
CA HIS A 245 0.32 59.94 -5.06
C HIS A 245 -0.05 60.67 -3.74
N GLU A 246 -1.35 60.94 -3.51
CA GLU A 246 -1.79 61.73 -2.36
C GLU A 246 -2.05 60.81 -1.15
N THR A 247 -2.67 59.65 -1.40
CA THR A 247 -3.05 58.72 -0.33
C THR A 247 -2.03 57.63 -0.06
N GLY A 248 -1.09 57.38 -1.00
CA GLY A 248 -0.17 56.24 -0.96
C GLY A 248 -0.82 54.90 -1.17
N ALA A 249 -2.13 54.84 -1.42
CA ALA A 249 -2.86 53.59 -1.65
C ALA A 249 -2.39 52.89 -2.94
N VAL A 250 -2.14 51.62 -2.88
CA VAL A 250 -1.61 50.81 -3.97
C VAL A 250 -2.67 49.82 -4.46
N LYS A 251 -2.86 49.78 -5.78
CA LYS A 251 -3.66 48.73 -6.44
C LYS A 251 -2.82 47.96 -7.44
N HIS A 252 -2.94 46.66 -7.40
CA HIS A 252 -2.17 45.77 -8.27
C HIS A 252 -3.00 45.31 -9.47
N PHE A 253 -2.36 45.16 -10.60
CA PHE A 253 -2.94 44.64 -11.84
C PHE A 253 -1.97 43.63 -12.46
N SER A 254 -2.49 42.56 -13.06
CA SER A 254 -1.63 41.57 -13.67
C SER A 254 -2.30 40.92 -14.90
N ARG A 255 -1.47 40.58 -15.85
CA ARG A 255 -1.85 39.68 -16.96
C ARG A 255 -1.94 38.22 -16.47
N ARG A 256 -1.31 37.90 -15.34
CA ARG A 256 -1.42 36.60 -14.68
C ARG A 256 -2.56 36.64 -13.66
N LEU A 257 -3.00 35.47 -13.23
CA LEU A 257 -3.96 35.35 -12.14
C LEU A 257 -3.38 35.99 -10.87
N MET A 258 -4.09 36.94 -10.28
CA MET A 258 -3.61 37.71 -9.15
C MET A 258 -4.76 38.06 -8.20
N CYS A 259 -4.46 38.03 -6.90
CA CYS A 259 -5.35 38.57 -5.87
C CYS A 259 -5.32 40.10 -5.93
N PRO A 260 -6.46 40.77 -6.11
CA PRO A 260 -6.52 42.24 -6.19
C PRO A 260 -6.00 42.93 -4.92
N THR A 261 -6.27 42.31 -3.75
CA THR A 261 -5.98 42.90 -2.43
C THR A 261 -4.51 42.71 -2.02
N THR A 262 -3.95 41.51 -2.19
CA THR A 262 -2.61 41.17 -1.67
C THR A 262 -1.52 41.19 -2.74
N GLY A 263 -1.89 41.25 -4.03
CA GLY A 263 -0.94 41.17 -5.13
C GLY A 263 -0.24 39.79 -5.26
N ILE A 264 -0.71 38.76 -4.55
CA ILE A 264 -0.25 37.37 -4.74
C ILE A 264 -0.66 36.95 -6.13
N SER A 265 0.29 36.44 -6.93
CA SER A 265 0.04 36.01 -8.29
C SER A 265 0.38 34.53 -8.47
N TYR A 266 -0.46 33.85 -9.24
CA TYR A 266 -0.23 32.46 -9.65
C TYR A 266 0.25 32.42 -11.11
N GLY A 267 0.99 31.38 -11.45
CA GLY A 267 1.30 31.06 -12.83
C GLY A 267 0.04 30.64 -13.61
N ASP A 268 0.14 30.55 -14.93
CA ASP A 268 -0.93 29.97 -15.72
C ASP A 268 -1.08 28.48 -15.35
N PRO A 269 -2.31 28.01 -15.01
CA PRO A 269 -2.51 26.66 -14.52
C PRO A 269 -2.24 25.64 -15.63
N ALA A 270 -1.32 24.71 -15.34
CA ALA A 270 -1.01 23.57 -16.18
C ALA A 270 -1.36 22.27 -15.44
N PRO A 271 -1.56 21.13 -16.13
CA PRO A 271 -1.81 19.86 -15.45
C PRO A 271 -0.75 19.49 -14.41
N ASN A 272 0.51 19.95 -14.59
CA ASN A 272 1.60 19.72 -13.64
C ASN A 272 1.45 20.52 -12.34
N THR A 273 0.72 21.63 -12.35
CA THR A 273 0.40 22.42 -11.16
C THR A 273 -0.45 21.62 -10.16
N PHE A 274 -1.24 20.68 -10.66
CA PHE A 274 -2.14 19.81 -9.86
C PHE A 274 -1.57 18.41 -9.64
N SER A 275 -0.28 18.19 -9.92
CA SER A 275 0.37 16.91 -9.74
C SER A 275 1.22 16.88 -8.47
N PHE A 276 0.89 15.99 -7.54
CA PHE A 276 1.73 15.76 -6.36
C PHE A 276 3.06 15.03 -6.69
N ASN A 277 3.23 14.53 -7.91
CA ASN A 277 4.47 13.95 -8.43
C ASN A 277 5.36 14.99 -9.16
N SER A 278 4.85 16.20 -9.38
CA SER A 278 5.60 17.30 -10.00
C SER A 278 6.09 18.28 -8.93
N PRO A 279 7.33 18.80 -9.03
CA PRO A 279 7.82 19.84 -8.13
C PRO A 279 6.96 21.12 -8.13
N GLN A 280 6.21 21.37 -9.22
CA GLN A 280 5.33 22.53 -9.35
C GLN A 280 4.07 22.43 -8.49
N GLY A 281 3.52 21.21 -8.33
CA GLY A 281 2.28 20.98 -7.61
C GLY A 281 2.47 20.34 -6.23
N ALA A 282 3.57 19.66 -5.98
CA ALA A 282 3.82 18.95 -4.75
C ALA A 282 3.97 19.89 -3.54
N CYS A 283 3.45 19.47 -2.39
CA CYS A 283 3.72 20.14 -1.12
C CYS A 283 5.24 20.16 -0.87
N PRO A 284 5.85 21.32 -0.57
CA PRO A 284 7.30 21.43 -0.41
C PRO A 284 7.83 20.63 0.79
N ARG A 285 7.05 20.49 1.86
CA ARG A 285 7.46 19.79 3.08
C ARG A 285 7.47 18.26 2.91
N CYS A 286 6.37 17.66 2.46
CA CYS A 286 6.27 16.21 2.28
C CYS A 286 6.62 15.73 0.87
N LYS A 287 7.00 16.63 -0.03
CA LYS A 287 7.35 16.33 -1.43
C LYS A 287 6.29 15.49 -2.15
N GLY A 288 5.01 15.73 -1.84
CA GLY A 288 3.86 15.04 -2.45
C GLY A 288 3.47 13.71 -1.81
N LEU A 289 4.06 13.32 -0.69
CA LEU A 289 3.70 12.08 0.01
C LEU A 289 2.41 12.20 0.83
N GLY A 290 2.10 13.41 1.35
CA GLY A 290 0.97 13.67 2.24
C GLY A 290 1.26 13.39 3.71
N TYR A 291 2.32 12.66 4.01
CA TYR A 291 2.80 12.35 5.35
C TYR A 291 4.29 12.61 5.48
N ILE A 292 4.76 12.70 6.70
CA ILE A 292 6.17 12.81 7.06
C ILE A 292 6.48 11.78 8.14
N ASN A 293 7.70 11.29 8.15
CA ASN A 293 8.18 10.42 9.19
C ASN A 293 8.73 11.29 10.33
N GLU A 294 8.11 11.22 11.49
CA GLU A 294 8.57 11.87 12.72
C GLU A 294 8.93 10.83 13.77
N ILE A 295 9.82 11.19 14.68
CA ILE A 295 10.20 10.29 15.77
C ILE A 295 9.04 10.25 16.77
N ASP A 296 8.57 9.05 17.05
CA ASP A 296 7.49 8.76 17.97
C ASP A 296 8.04 8.64 19.39
N LEU A 297 7.72 9.61 20.24
CA LEU A 297 8.18 9.64 21.62
C LEU A 297 7.66 8.46 22.44
N ASP A 298 6.48 7.93 22.14
CA ASP A 298 5.94 6.75 22.83
C ASP A 298 6.72 5.46 22.45
N LYS A 299 7.32 5.42 21.29
CA LYS A 299 8.25 4.35 20.90
C LYS A 299 9.63 4.55 21.50
N VAL A 300 10.06 5.79 21.69
CA VAL A 300 11.34 6.15 22.35
C VAL A 300 11.26 5.86 23.84
N ILE A 301 10.13 6.20 24.49
CA ILE A 301 9.90 6.00 25.92
C ILE A 301 8.57 5.25 26.12
N PRO A 302 8.51 3.94 25.87
CA PRO A 302 7.27 3.17 25.93
C PRO A 302 6.72 2.98 27.35
N ASN A 303 7.57 3.12 28.35
CA ASN A 303 7.19 2.98 29.76
C ASN A 303 7.95 3.98 30.65
N ARG A 304 7.27 5.06 31.04
CA ARG A 304 7.83 6.11 31.89
C ARG A 304 8.12 5.67 33.34
N LYS A 305 7.68 4.48 33.77
CA LYS A 305 8.01 3.91 35.09
C LYS A 305 9.42 3.29 35.15
N HIS A 306 10.05 3.06 34.00
CA HIS A 306 11.43 2.60 33.93
C HIS A 306 12.39 3.78 34.07
N SER A 307 13.55 3.52 34.69
CA SER A 307 14.66 4.48 34.75
C SER A 307 15.46 4.47 33.43
N ILE A 308 16.22 5.53 33.19
CA ILE A 308 17.16 5.57 32.05
C ILE A 308 18.22 4.47 32.19
N HIS A 309 18.67 4.19 33.43
CA HIS A 309 19.60 3.11 33.73
C HIS A 309 19.08 1.75 33.26
N ASP A 310 17.81 1.46 33.45
CA ASP A 310 17.18 0.19 33.09
C ASP A 310 16.71 0.12 31.63
N GLY A 311 17.01 1.15 30.84
CA GLY A 311 16.66 1.23 29.42
C GLY A 311 15.31 1.88 29.14
N GLY A 312 14.85 2.76 30.01
CA GLY A 312 13.58 3.51 29.83
C GLY A 312 13.55 4.35 28.55
N ILE A 313 14.71 4.81 28.05
CA ILE A 313 14.90 5.38 26.70
C ILE A 313 15.41 4.28 25.79
N VAL A 314 14.53 3.64 25.06
CA VAL A 314 14.83 2.44 24.25
C VAL A 314 15.99 2.63 23.27
N PRO A 315 16.13 3.76 22.56
CA PRO A 315 17.27 4.00 21.67
C PRO A 315 18.65 3.93 22.36
N LEU A 316 18.73 4.28 23.62
CA LEU A 316 19.97 4.21 24.38
C LEU A 316 20.27 2.80 24.93
N GLY A 317 19.22 2.00 25.11
CA GLY A 317 19.30 0.71 25.78
C GLY A 317 19.58 0.83 27.28
N LYS A 318 20.02 -0.28 27.90
CA LYS A 318 20.44 -0.27 29.31
C LYS A 318 21.74 0.48 29.48
N TYR A 319 21.95 1.01 30.68
CA TYR A 319 23.17 1.75 31.05
C TYR A 319 24.44 1.02 30.60
N LYS A 320 25.31 1.78 29.97
CA LYS A 320 26.69 1.39 29.63
C LYS A 320 27.62 2.50 30.04
N ASN A 321 28.87 2.17 30.40
CA ASN A 321 29.88 3.16 30.73
C ASN A 321 30.35 3.88 29.44
N GLN A 322 29.54 4.81 28.93
CA GLN A 322 29.73 5.55 27.68
C GLN A 322 29.42 7.04 27.90
N MET A 323 30.03 7.88 27.07
CA MET A 323 29.95 9.34 27.19
C MET A 323 28.51 9.88 27.20
N ILE A 324 27.61 9.32 26.39
CA ILE A 324 26.21 9.76 26.35
C ILE A 324 25.52 9.59 27.71
N PHE A 325 25.76 8.52 28.43
CA PHE A 325 25.19 8.32 29.77
C PHE A 325 25.81 9.24 30.83
N TRP A 326 27.09 9.62 30.68
CA TRP A 326 27.74 10.59 31.53
C TRP A 326 27.18 11.99 31.34
N GLN A 327 26.92 12.39 30.06
CA GLN A 327 26.28 13.64 29.74
C GLN A 327 24.86 13.69 30.32
N ILE A 328 24.06 12.65 30.16
CA ILE A 328 22.72 12.54 30.74
C ILE A 328 22.78 12.58 32.27
N SER A 329 23.72 11.91 32.90
CA SER A 329 23.88 11.97 34.35
C SER A 329 24.21 13.38 34.85
N SER A 330 25.03 14.12 34.11
CA SER A 330 25.34 15.52 34.44
C SER A 330 24.16 16.46 34.27
N ILE A 331 23.34 16.26 33.24
CA ILE A 331 22.11 17.02 33.05
C ILE A 331 21.15 16.75 34.23
N LEU A 332 20.92 15.48 34.57
CA LEU A 332 20.03 15.09 35.66
C LEU A 332 20.52 15.60 37.03
N ALA A 333 21.81 15.63 37.26
CA ALA A 333 22.39 16.19 38.51
C ALA A 333 22.05 17.68 38.68
N GLY A 334 21.93 18.44 37.60
CA GLY A 334 21.46 19.83 37.64
C GLY A 334 20.01 20.00 38.12
N TYR A 335 19.22 18.93 38.06
CA TYR A 335 17.81 18.91 38.49
C TYR A 335 17.60 18.02 39.75
N GLU A 336 18.67 17.74 40.51
CA GLU A 336 18.63 16.87 41.70
C GLU A 336 18.10 15.44 41.42
N CYS A 337 18.22 14.95 40.19
CA CYS A 337 17.80 13.62 39.76
C CYS A 337 19.01 12.72 39.45
N ASP A 338 18.78 11.40 39.50
CA ASP A 338 19.80 10.38 39.14
C ASP A 338 19.32 9.58 37.92
N ILE A 339 20.24 8.99 37.19
CA ILE A 339 19.99 8.11 36.05
C ILE A 339 19.08 6.91 36.39
N LYS A 340 18.99 6.55 37.68
CA LYS A 340 18.13 5.51 38.23
C LYS A 340 16.74 6.01 38.59
N THR A 341 16.50 7.31 38.55
CA THR A 341 15.17 7.91 38.78
C THR A 341 14.22 7.45 37.68
N PRO A 342 13.00 6.98 37.99
CA PRO A 342 11.98 6.68 36.99
C PRO A 342 11.66 7.91 36.13
N ILE A 343 11.48 7.70 34.82
CA ILE A 343 11.30 8.82 33.87
C ILE A 343 10.05 9.68 34.20
N ASN A 344 9.04 9.10 34.81
CA ASN A 344 7.84 9.84 35.25
C ASN A 344 8.10 10.77 36.45
N GLU A 345 9.22 10.63 37.15
CA GLU A 345 9.63 11.48 38.28
C GLU A 345 10.67 12.53 37.87
N ILE A 346 11.22 12.41 36.64
CA ILE A 346 12.16 13.40 36.09
C ILE A 346 11.38 14.64 35.65
N PRO A 347 11.81 15.87 36.01
CA PRO A 347 11.21 17.12 35.55
C PRO A 347 11.15 17.17 34.00
N GLU A 348 10.06 17.72 33.46
CA GLU A 348 9.84 17.74 32.00
C GLU A 348 10.91 18.58 31.27
N GLU A 349 11.46 19.61 31.94
CA GLU A 349 12.58 20.41 31.42
C GLU A 349 13.84 19.58 31.24
N ALA A 350 14.22 18.80 32.25
CA ALA A 350 15.37 17.88 32.17
C ALA A 350 15.17 16.80 31.10
N LEU A 351 13.96 16.26 30.99
CA LEU A 351 13.62 15.28 29.96
C LEU A 351 13.72 15.89 28.55
N ASN A 352 13.26 17.14 28.38
CA ASN A 352 13.40 17.86 27.11
C ASN A 352 14.86 18.10 26.74
N GLU A 353 15.71 18.49 27.69
CA GLU A 353 17.15 18.62 27.44
C GLU A 353 17.79 17.27 27.02
N ILE A 354 17.41 16.17 27.66
CA ILE A 354 17.88 14.84 27.30
C ILE A 354 17.42 14.45 25.91
N LEU A 355 16.20 14.75 25.53
CA LEU A 355 15.63 14.39 24.24
C LEU A 355 16.13 15.28 23.10
N TYR A 356 16.15 16.60 23.30
CA TYR A 356 16.37 17.57 22.22
C TYR A 356 17.73 18.26 22.26
N GLY A 357 18.51 18.07 23.33
CA GLY A 357 19.83 18.68 23.53
C GLY A 357 19.81 19.95 24.39
N THR A 358 20.99 20.35 24.82
CA THR A 358 21.21 21.53 25.66
C THR A 358 21.71 22.70 24.83
N LEU A 359 21.39 23.95 25.25
CA LEU A 359 21.90 25.15 24.62
C LEU A 359 23.35 25.44 25.00
N GLU A 360 23.76 25.04 26.20
CA GLU A 360 25.12 25.20 26.71
C GLU A 360 25.82 23.84 26.78
N PRO A 361 27.16 23.80 26.66
CA PRO A 361 27.94 22.56 26.77
C PRO A 361 27.76 21.94 28.17
N VAL A 362 27.56 20.62 28.20
CA VAL A 362 27.41 19.86 29.44
C VAL A 362 28.75 19.63 30.09
N ARG A 363 28.89 19.95 31.36
CA ARG A 363 30.10 19.69 32.17
C ARG A 363 30.12 18.22 32.58
N ILE A 364 31.14 17.51 32.21
CA ILE A 364 31.39 16.12 32.64
C ILE A 364 32.46 16.11 33.75
N ASP A 365 32.19 15.36 34.82
CA ASP A 365 33.08 15.26 35.94
C ASP A 365 34.43 14.64 35.53
N LYS A 366 35.52 15.29 35.96
CA LYS A 366 36.90 14.87 35.67
C LYS A 366 37.22 13.45 36.11
N GLU A 367 36.55 12.95 37.15
CA GLU A 367 36.77 11.59 37.66
C GLU A 367 36.25 10.53 36.67
N LEU A 368 35.20 10.81 35.91
CA LEU A 368 34.62 9.91 34.92
C LEU A 368 35.46 9.83 33.63
N VAL A 369 36.14 10.93 33.29
CA VAL A 369 36.93 11.03 32.04
C VAL A 369 38.43 10.81 32.29
N HIS A 370 38.88 10.63 33.57
CA HIS A 370 40.27 10.48 33.97
C HIS A 370 41.16 11.64 33.48
N THR A 371 40.66 12.89 33.55
CA THR A 371 41.37 14.10 33.16
C THR A 371 41.74 14.93 34.38
N SER A 372 42.68 15.89 34.22
CA SER A 372 43.08 16.80 35.29
C SER A 372 42.16 18.02 35.45
N SER A 373 41.25 18.27 34.51
CA SER A 373 40.30 19.39 34.47
C SER A 373 38.94 18.94 34.02
N ASP A 374 37.93 19.74 34.34
CA ASP A 374 36.56 19.53 33.89
C ASP A 374 36.46 19.55 32.37
N TYR A 375 35.66 18.66 31.83
CA TYR A 375 35.48 18.51 30.39
C TYR A 375 34.10 18.98 29.99
N PHE A 376 34.02 19.89 29.02
CA PHE A 376 32.76 20.44 28.50
C PHE A 376 32.49 19.90 27.11
N VAL A 377 31.31 19.36 26.88
CA VAL A 377 30.91 18.73 25.61
C VAL A 377 29.51 19.15 25.22
N ASP A 378 29.32 19.47 23.95
CA ASP A 378 28.00 19.72 23.39
C ASP A 378 27.16 18.44 23.45
N TYR A 379 25.90 18.60 23.86
CA TYR A 379 24.94 17.51 23.92
C TYR A 379 23.79 17.77 22.95
N ASP A 380 23.74 17.01 21.88
CA ASP A 380 22.79 17.21 20.77
C ASP A 380 21.39 16.60 21.01
N GLY A 381 21.23 15.77 22.05
CA GLY A 381 19.98 15.09 22.37
C GLY A 381 19.76 13.77 21.61
N VAL A 382 18.94 12.91 22.19
CA VAL A 382 18.60 11.57 21.63
C VAL A 382 17.89 11.67 20.29
N ILE A 383 17.01 12.66 20.10
CA ILE A 383 16.22 12.85 18.87
C ILE A 383 17.13 13.22 17.69
N LYS A 384 18.06 14.17 17.90
CA LYS A 384 19.01 14.56 16.84
C LYS A 384 19.98 13.42 16.50
N TYR A 385 20.36 12.66 17.50
CA TYR A 385 21.14 11.45 17.29
C TYR A 385 20.42 10.41 16.42
N LEU A 386 19.13 10.13 16.71
CA LEU A 386 18.33 9.22 15.86
C LEU A 386 18.20 9.74 14.43
N ARG A 387 18.01 11.05 14.23
CA ARG A 387 17.97 11.66 12.90
C ARG A 387 19.30 11.54 12.15
N SER A 388 20.41 11.74 12.83
CA SER A 388 21.75 11.61 12.21
C SER A 388 22.09 10.19 11.73
N VAL A 389 21.49 9.17 12.37
CA VAL A 389 21.61 7.77 11.92
C VAL A 389 20.81 7.50 10.64
N MET A 390 19.75 8.28 10.41
CA MET A 390 18.87 8.15 9.23
C MET A 390 19.32 9.00 8.04
N ASP A 391 19.96 10.15 8.29
CA ASP A 391 20.42 11.12 7.28
C ASP A 391 21.88 10.82 6.85
N ASP A 392 22.27 9.56 6.68
CA ASP A 392 23.61 9.17 6.22
C ASP A 392 23.86 9.72 4.79
N ASP A 393 24.04 11.04 4.71
CA ASP A 393 24.63 11.70 3.55
C ASP A 393 26.15 11.50 3.65
N ASP A 394 26.74 10.77 2.70
CA ASP A 394 28.18 10.41 2.59
C ASP A 394 29.16 11.60 2.65
N SER A 395 28.65 12.81 2.90
CA SER A 395 29.39 14.08 2.84
C SER A 395 29.92 14.60 4.20
N THR A 396 29.58 13.95 5.34
CA THR A 396 30.08 14.39 6.65
C THR A 396 31.30 13.59 7.12
N PRO A 397 32.38 14.27 7.55
CA PRO A 397 33.60 13.61 7.98
C PRO A 397 33.36 12.69 9.21
N THR A 398 33.83 11.48 9.12
CA THR A 398 33.70 10.36 10.08
C THR A 398 34.24 10.59 11.50
N SER A 399 34.61 11.80 11.90
CA SER A 399 35.26 12.11 13.19
C SER A 399 34.30 12.39 14.37
N ARG A 400 32.96 12.35 14.16
CA ARG A 400 31.99 12.56 15.24
C ARG A 400 31.00 11.39 15.41
N ARG A 401 31.43 10.16 15.10
CA ARG A 401 30.63 8.99 15.43
C ARG A 401 30.57 8.81 16.93
N GLY A 402 29.43 9.16 17.52
CA GLY A 402 29.04 8.63 18.83
C GLY A 402 29.00 7.09 18.79
N PRO A 403 28.77 6.39 19.91
CA PRO A 403 28.81 4.94 19.98
C PRO A 403 27.89 4.35 18.89
N SER A 404 28.37 3.34 18.15
CA SER A 404 27.69 2.63 17.07
C SER A 404 26.42 1.91 17.61
N LEU A 405 25.36 2.64 17.78
CA LEU A 405 24.06 2.17 18.23
C LEU A 405 23.14 2.09 17.03
N GLY A 406 23.12 0.95 16.34
CA GLY A 406 22.10 0.60 15.38
C GLY A 406 22.36 0.99 13.91
N SER A 407 21.71 0.29 13.02
CA SER A 407 21.65 0.57 11.58
C SER A 407 20.45 1.49 11.29
N GLU A 408 20.37 2.08 10.09
CA GLU A 408 19.22 2.82 9.59
C GLU A 408 17.89 2.06 9.87
N LYS A 409 17.83 0.77 9.57
CA LYS A 409 16.67 -0.09 9.88
C LYS A 409 16.30 -0.18 11.37
N TRP A 410 17.27 0.02 12.24
CA TRP A 410 17.01 0.07 13.67
C TRP A 410 16.42 1.43 14.07
N ALA A 411 16.87 2.53 13.47
CA ALA A 411 16.31 3.86 13.71
C ALA A 411 14.88 4.00 13.15
N GLU A 412 14.58 3.37 12.02
CA GLU A 412 13.23 3.35 11.40
C GLU A 412 12.13 2.84 12.34
N GLN A 413 12.44 1.92 13.28
CA GLN A 413 11.44 1.41 14.22
C GLN A 413 10.86 2.47 15.17
N PHE A 414 11.58 3.57 15.39
CA PHE A 414 11.16 4.69 16.23
C PHE A 414 10.39 5.76 15.46
N LEU A 415 10.22 5.59 14.15
CA LEU A 415 9.43 6.51 13.34
C LEU A 415 7.93 6.17 13.42
N ALA A 416 7.13 7.20 13.36
CA ALA A 416 5.70 7.12 13.03
C ALA A 416 5.42 7.99 11.80
N GLU A 417 4.57 7.48 10.93
CA GLU A 417 4.02 8.27 9.84
C GLU A 417 2.98 9.24 10.41
N CYS A 418 3.29 10.53 10.35
CA CYS A 418 2.40 11.59 10.76
C CYS A 418 1.87 12.34 9.54
N GLN A 419 0.61 12.75 9.58
CA GLN A 419 0.05 13.59 8.54
C GLN A 419 0.86 14.88 8.39
N CYS A 420 1.22 15.26 7.15
CA CYS A 420 1.99 16.46 6.91
C CYS A 420 1.25 17.70 7.43
N PRO A 421 1.82 18.48 8.36
CA PRO A 421 1.11 19.63 8.96
C PRO A 421 0.91 20.78 7.97
N GLU A 422 1.66 20.86 6.89
CA GLU A 422 1.53 21.93 5.89
C GLU A 422 0.39 21.66 4.90
N CYS A 423 0.29 20.45 4.35
CA CYS A 423 -0.77 20.10 3.40
C CYS A 423 -1.90 19.26 4.01
N GLN A 424 -1.83 18.90 5.29
CA GLN A 424 -2.83 18.11 5.99
C GLN A 424 -3.26 16.85 5.19
N GLY A 425 -2.28 16.12 4.67
CA GLY A 425 -2.51 14.90 3.89
C GLY A 425 -2.91 15.13 2.43
N GLN A 426 -3.14 16.35 1.98
CA GLN A 426 -3.62 16.67 0.63
C GLN A 426 -2.52 16.61 -0.46
N ARG A 427 -1.27 16.38 -0.08
CA ARG A 427 -0.10 16.15 -0.96
C ARG A 427 0.32 17.34 -1.84
N LEU A 428 -0.56 18.29 -2.10
CA LEU A 428 -0.34 19.44 -2.99
C LEU A 428 0.09 20.69 -2.22
N ASN A 429 0.67 21.63 -2.92
CA ASN A 429 1.02 22.94 -2.39
C ASN A 429 -0.22 23.84 -2.26
N ARG A 430 -0.08 24.97 -1.54
CA ARG A 430 -1.19 25.88 -1.26
C ARG A 430 -1.80 26.50 -2.51
N GLU A 431 -0.97 26.78 -3.53
CA GLU A 431 -1.45 27.34 -4.80
C GLU A 431 -2.40 26.36 -5.50
N ALA A 432 -1.99 25.11 -5.70
CA ALA A 432 -2.81 24.07 -6.33
C ALA A 432 -4.12 23.81 -5.58
N LEU A 433 -4.08 23.80 -4.24
CA LEU A 433 -5.25 23.61 -3.39
C LEU A 433 -6.22 24.80 -3.42
N SER A 434 -5.79 25.95 -3.89
CA SER A 434 -6.63 27.17 -3.99
C SER A 434 -7.43 27.25 -5.29
N TYR A 435 -7.27 26.28 -6.18
CA TYR A 435 -8.16 26.15 -7.35
C TYR A 435 -9.37 25.32 -6.99
N LYS A 436 -10.56 25.79 -7.38
CA LYS A 436 -11.83 25.09 -7.16
C LYS A 436 -12.64 24.97 -8.45
N ILE A 437 -13.37 23.88 -8.54
CA ILE A 437 -14.46 23.70 -9.49
C ILE A 437 -15.72 23.58 -8.66
N TRP A 438 -16.68 24.46 -8.91
CA TRP A 438 -17.85 24.65 -8.05
C TRP A 438 -17.40 24.90 -6.59
N ASP A 439 -17.49 23.94 -5.68
CA ASP A 439 -17.25 24.08 -4.24
C ASP A 439 -15.95 23.37 -3.77
N LYS A 440 -15.35 22.49 -4.58
CA LYS A 440 -14.26 21.59 -4.18
C LYS A 440 -12.95 21.85 -4.91
N ASN A 441 -11.84 21.62 -4.20
CA ASN A 441 -10.52 21.52 -4.80
C ASN A 441 -10.21 20.07 -5.23
N ILE A 442 -9.14 19.87 -5.99
CA ILE A 442 -8.77 18.55 -6.53
C ILE A 442 -8.46 17.50 -5.45
N ALA A 443 -7.88 17.91 -4.33
CA ALA A 443 -7.53 17.00 -3.24
C ALA A 443 -8.76 16.59 -2.43
N GLU A 444 -9.73 17.50 -2.24
CA GLU A 444 -11.02 17.16 -1.62
C GLU A 444 -11.76 16.12 -2.45
N LEU A 445 -11.82 16.28 -3.77
CA LEU A 445 -12.41 15.30 -4.67
C LEU A 445 -11.66 13.96 -4.65
N ALA A 446 -10.33 13.99 -4.63
CA ALA A 446 -9.53 12.78 -4.58
C ALA A 446 -9.66 11.99 -3.26
N ASN A 447 -10.10 12.64 -2.17
CA ASN A 447 -10.34 12.04 -0.87
C ASN A 447 -11.79 11.59 -0.64
N MET A 448 -12.70 11.87 -1.57
CA MET A 448 -14.07 11.34 -1.54
C MET A 448 -14.07 9.84 -1.85
N ASP A 449 -15.05 9.13 -1.31
CA ASP A 449 -15.36 7.78 -1.76
C ASP A 449 -15.84 7.84 -3.23
N LEU A 450 -15.58 6.78 -4.01
CA LEU A 450 -15.83 6.82 -5.46
C LEU A 450 -17.30 7.03 -5.83
N ASP A 451 -18.23 6.55 -5.01
CA ASP A 451 -19.67 6.79 -5.17
C ASP A 451 -20.03 8.27 -4.94
N GLU A 452 -19.55 8.89 -3.86
CA GLU A 452 -19.71 10.33 -3.60
C GLU A 452 -19.12 11.18 -4.75
N LEU A 453 -17.92 10.81 -5.23
CA LEU A 453 -17.29 11.49 -6.36
C LEU A 453 -18.15 11.37 -7.63
N ARG A 454 -18.75 10.21 -7.86
CA ARG A 454 -19.63 9.98 -9.01
C ARG A 454 -20.89 10.84 -8.96
N GLU A 455 -21.50 10.97 -7.78
CA GLU A 455 -22.64 11.87 -7.56
C GLU A 455 -22.24 13.33 -7.81
N TRP A 456 -21.11 13.78 -7.25
CA TRP A 456 -20.59 15.12 -7.47
C TRP A 456 -20.36 15.41 -8.97
N LEU A 457 -19.78 14.46 -9.72
CA LEU A 457 -19.57 14.59 -11.17
C LEU A 457 -20.88 14.69 -11.98
N ASN A 458 -21.96 14.11 -11.47
CA ASN A 458 -23.29 14.24 -12.11
C ASN A 458 -23.89 15.64 -11.92
N GLU A 459 -23.57 16.28 -10.77
CA GLU A 459 -24.14 17.57 -10.42
C GLU A 459 -23.32 18.76 -10.90
N VAL A 460 -22.01 18.60 -11.01
CA VAL A 460 -21.08 19.71 -11.30
C VAL A 460 -21.42 20.49 -12.56
N GLU A 461 -21.94 19.84 -13.62
CA GLU A 461 -22.28 20.51 -14.87
C GLU A 461 -23.33 21.60 -14.71
N LYS A 462 -24.25 21.46 -13.75
CA LYS A 462 -25.33 22.44 -13.48
C LYS A 462 -24.76 23.74 -12.87
N HIS A 463 -23.53 23.66 -12.28
CA HIS A 463 -22.87 24.75 -11.56
C HIS A 463 -21.75 25.40 -12.34
N LEU A 464 -21.44 24.86 -13.54
CA LEU A 464 -20.42 25.42 -14.43
C LEU A 464 -21.05 26.52 -15.32
N ASP A 465 -20.26 27.54 -15.64
CA ASP A 465 -20.65 28.51 -16.66
C ASP A 465 -20.57 27.90 -18.08
N LYS A 466 -21.20 28.55 -19.07
CA LYS A 466 -21.27 28.02 -20.44
C LYS A 466 -19.94 27.69 -21.07
N GLN A 467 -18.91 28.50 -20.78
CA GLN A 467 -17.55 28.28 -21.28
C GLN A 467 -16.92 27.08 -20.61
N GLN A 468 -17.04 26.98 -19.29
CA GLN A 468 -16.55 25.82 -18.52
C GLN A 468 -17.25 24.53 -18.96
N GLN A 469 -18.57 24.55 -19.19
CA GLN A 469 -19.32 23.39 -19.67
C GLN A 469 -18.79 22.86 -21.01
N GLN A 470 -18.53 23.73 -21.97
CA GLN A 470 -17.95 23.34 -23.26
C GLN A 470 -16.55 22.73 -23.13
N ILE A 471 -15.71 23.31 -22.27
CA ILE A 471 -14.33 22.83 -22.03
C ILE A 471 -14.33 21.49 -21.29
N ALA A 472 -15.21 21.33 -20.30
CA ALA A 472 -15.24 20.19 -19.40
C ALA A 472 -15.98 18.97 -19.96
N ALA A 473 -16.87 19.11 -20.95
CA ALA A 473 -17.79 18.08 -21.40
C ALA A 473 -17.13 16.73 -21.69
N GLU A 474 -16.12 16.70 -22.54
CA GLU A 474 -15.43 15.45 -22.89
C GLU A 474 -14.63 14.88 -21.71
N ILE A 475 -14.01 15.75 -20.88
CA ILE A 475 -13.26 15.32 -19.71
C ILE A 475 -14.17 14.69 -18.66
N LEU A 476 -15.35 15.30 -18.42
CA LEU A 476 -16.35 14.79 -17.48
C LEU A 476 -16.95 13.46 -17.95
N LYS A 477 -17.15 13.30 -19.25
CA LYS A 477 -17.61 12.05 -19.85
C LYS A 477 -16.61 10.91 -19.57
N GLU A 478 -15.31 11.14 -19.84
CA GLU A 478 -14.26 10.16 -19.58
C GLU A 478 -14.12 9.83 -18.08
N LEU A 479 -14.18 10.86 -17.22
CA LEU A 479 -14.14 10.67 -15.77
C LEU A 479 -15.30 9.78 -15.27
N ARG A 480 -16.52 10.04 -15.75
CA ARG A 480 -17.70 9.24 -15.38
C ARG A 480 -17.55 7.80 -15.85
N THR A 481 -17.19 7.59 -17.09
CA THR A 481 -17.00 6.24 -17.66
C THR A 481 -16.00 5.42 -16.88
N ARG A 482 -14.83 6.00 -16.55
CA ARG A 482 -13.78 5.30 -15.79
C ARG A 482 -14.20 5.04 -14.33
N LEU A 483 -14.95 5.95 -13.72
CA LEU A 483 -15.51 5.76 -12.38
C LEU A 483 -16.58 4.65 -12.38
N ASP A 484 -17.45 4.62 -13.37
CA ASP A 484 -18.49 3.59 -13.48
C ASP A 484 -17.86 2.20 -13.51
N PHE A 485 -16.77 1.98 -14.24
CA PHE A 485 -16.04 0.69 -14.21
C PHE A 485 -15.49 0.31 -12.84
N LEU A 486 -15.04 1.28 -12.05
CA LEU A 486 -14.58 1.00 -10.68
C LEU A 486 -15.74 0.66 -9.74
N LEU A 487 -16.87 1.30 -9.93
CA LEU A 487 -18.10 1.04 -9.17
C LEU A 487 -18.70 -0.33 -9.52
N ASP A 488 -18.67 -0.71 -10.79
CA ASP A 488 -19.18 -1.99 -11.29
C ASP A 488 -18.40 -3.19 -10.74
N VAL A 489 -17.08 -3.04 -10.50
CA VAL A 489 -16.28 -4.08 -9.83
C VAL A 489 -16.36 -4.01 -8.30
N GLY A 490 -17.26 -3.20 -7.72
CA GLY A 490 -17.54 -3.14 -6.28
C GLY A 490 -16.47 -2.40 -5.46
N LEU A 491 -15.84 -1.36 -6.00
CA LEU A 491 -14.80 -0.55 -5.32
C LEU A 491 -15.32 0.82 -4.84
N ASN A 492 -16.61 0.96 -4.63
CA ASN A 492 -17.30 2.21 -4.28
C ASN A 492 -16.74 2.90 -3.03
N TYR A 493 -16.22 2.14 -2.07
CA TYR A 493 -15.69 2.61 -0.80
C TYR A 493 -14.23 3.11 -0.85
N LEU A 494 -13.55 2.97 -1.97
CA LEU A 494 -12.19 3.48 -2.13
C LEU A 494 -12.19 4.98 -2.46
N SER A 495 -11.10 5.65 -2.13
CA SER A 495 -10.82 7.01 -2.60
C SER A 495 -9.68 7.02 -3.62
N LEU A 496 -9.66 8.01 -4.52
CA LEU A 496 -8.60 8.15 -5.52
C LEU A 496 -7.22 8.40 -4.90
N ASN A 497 -7.18 9.02 -3.72
CA ASN A 497 -5.94 9.33 -2.99
C ASN A 497 -5.38 8.12 -2.22
N ARG A 498 -6.11 7.01 -2.13
CA ARG A 498 -5.65 5.81 -1.43
C ARG A 498 -4.39 5.25 -2.09
N GLN A 499 -3.37 4.99 -1.28
CA GLN A 499 -2.08 4.47 -1.75
C GLN A 499 -2.21 3.04 -2.25
N SER A 500 -1.60 2.73 -3.40
CA SER A 500 -1.60 1.38 -3.98
C SER A 500 -0.96 0.35 -3.05
N ALA A 501 0.01 0.75 -2.22
CA ALA A 501 0.66 -0.13 -1.25
C ALA A 501 -0.26 -0.57 -0.09
N SER A 502 -1.35 0.17 0.17
CA SER A 502 -2.32 -0.14 1.23
C SER A 502 -3.51 -0.99 0.76
N LEU A 503 -3.56 -1.31 -0.54
CA LEU A 503 -4.62 -2.11 -1.14
C LEU A 503 -4.41 -3.60 -0.86
N SER A 504 -5.49 -4.31 -0.63
CA SER A 504 -5.48 -5.77 -0.64
C SER A 504 -5.18 -6.32 -2.04
N GLY A 505 -4.78 -7.59 -2.13
CA GLY A 505 -4.53 -8.25 -3.42
C GLY A 505 -5.74 -8.19 -4.35
N GLY A 506 -6.93 -8.47 -3.82
CA GLY A 506 -8.18 -8.43 -4.58
C GLY A 506 -8.57 -7.02 -5.02
N GLU A 507 -8.42 -5.99 -4.16
CA GLU A 507 -8.66 -4.60 -4.54
C GLU A 507 -7.75 -4.15 -5.69
N SER A 508 -6.46 -4.46 -5.60
CA SER A 508 -5.49 -4.14 -6.65
C SER A 508 -5.82 -4.83 -7.98
N GLN A 509 -6.24 -6.08 -7.92
CA GLN A 509 -6.64 -6.86 -9.09
C GLN A 509 -7.90 -6.28 -9.75
N ARG A 510 -8.91 -5.92 -8.96
CA ARG A 510 -10.15 -5.30 -9.46
C ARG A 510 -9.91 -3.92 -10.07
N ILE A 511 -9.02 -3.11 -9.51
CA ILE A 511 -8.61 -1.84 -10.11
C ILE A 511 -8.01 -2.08 -11.50
N ARG A 512 -7.12 -3.08 -11.64
CA ARG A 512 -6.56 -3.44 -12.94
C ARG A 512 -7.62 -3.93 -13.91
N LEU A 513 -8.55 -4.76 -13.44
CA LEU A 513 -9.67 -5.23 -14.25
C LEU A 513 -10.52 -4.06 -14.77
N ALA A 514 -10.95 -3.15 -13.89
CA ALA A 514 -11.70 -1.95 -14.25
C ALA A 514 -10.94 -1.09 -15.27
N THR A 515 -9.63 -0.92 -15.11
CA THR A 515 -8.79 -0.18 -16.06
C THR A 515 -8.75 -0.87 -17.44
N GLN A 516 -8.71 -2.21 -17.48
CA GLN A 516 -8.71 -2.97 -18.73
C GLN A 516 -10.07 -2.93 -19.43
N ILE A 517 -11.18 -3.05 -18.70
CA ILE A 517 -12.53 -2.85 -19.25
C ILE A 517 -12.65 -1.45 -19.84
N GLY A 518 -12.17 -0.44 -19.13
CA GLY A 518 -12.14 0.95 -19.57
C GLY A 518 -11.32 1.20 -20.83
N SER A 519 -10.35 0.34 -21.15
CA SER A 519 -9.55 0.45 -22.38
C SER A 519 -10.32 0.07 -23.65
N GLN A 520 -11.47 -0.60 -23.51
CA GLN A 520 -12.34 -1.09 -24.60
C GLN A 520 -11.59 -1.89 -25.69
N LEU A 521 -10.52 -2.60 -25.30
CA LEU A 521 -9.80 -3.47 -26.22
C LEU A 521 -10.70 -4.64 -26.64
N VAL A 522 -10.58 -5.04 -27.91
CA VAL A 522 -11.32 -6.15 -28.49
C VAL A 522 -10.36 -7.22 -29.00
N ASN A 523 -10.82 -8.47 -29.08
CA ASN A 523 -10.04 -9.61 -29.54
C ASN A 523 -8.76 -9.88 -28.72
N VAL A 524 -8.84 -9.61 -27.40
CA VAL A 524 -7.78 -9.88 -26.42
C VAL A 524 -8.14 -11.12 -25.62
N LEU A 525 -7.13 -11.86 -25.19
CA LEU A 525 -7.26 -12.95 -24.23
C LEU A 525 -6.88 -12.46 -22.84
N TYR A 526 -7.85 -12.33 -21.96
CA TYR A 526 -7.64 -11.99 -20.55
C TYR A 526 -7.51 -13.25 -19.70
N ILE A 527 -6.51 -13.30 -18.83
CA ILE A 527 -6.32 -14.40 -17.87
C ILE A 527 -6.29 -13.80 -16.47
N LEU A 528 -7.24 -14.21 -15.62
CA LEU A 528 -7.39 -13.72 -14.26
C LEU A 528 -7.13 -14.85 -13.25
N ASP A 529 -6.45 -14.50 -12.15
CA ASP A 529 -6.16 -15.42 -11.05
C ASP A 529 -7.07 -15.14 -9.87
N GLU A 530 -8.05 -15.99 -9.62
CA GLU A 530 -8.96 -15.94 -8.48
C GLU A 530 -9.55 -14.54 -8.18
N PRO A 531 -10.23 -13.89 -9.13
CA PRO A 531 -10.68 -12.51 -8.96
C PRO A 531 -11.80 -12.32 -7.92
N SER A 532 -12.47 -13.40 -7.48
CA SER A 532 -13.51 -13.38 -6.44
C SER A 532 -12.98 -13.30 -5.01
N ILE A 533 -11.65 -13.34 -4.82
CA ILE A 533 -11.02 -13.36 -3.49
C ILE A 533 -11.41 -12.14 -2.65
N GLY A 534 -11.79 -12.43 -1.39
CA GLY A 534 -12.15 -11.40 -0.41
C GLY A 534 -13.43 -10.65 -0.73
N LEU A 535 -14.25 -11.20 -1.65
CA LEU A 535 -15.53 -10.63 -2.01
C LEU A 535 -16.68 -11.24 -1.22
N HIS A 536 -17.58 -10.37 -0.78
CA HIS A 536 -18.91 -10.79 -0.37
C HIS A 536 -19.71 -11.23 -1.61
N GLN A 537 -20.68 -12.15 -1.45
CA GLN A 537 -21.46 -12.68 -2.57
C GLN A 537 -22.13 -11.59 -3.43
N ARG A 538 -22.61 -10.52 -2.81
CA ARG A 538 -23.14 -9.34 -3.54
C ARG A 538 -22.12 -8.73 -4.51
N ASP A 539 -20.87 -8.59 -4.06
CA ASP A 539 -19.81 -7.98 -4.86
C ASP A 539 -19.31 -8.96 -5.93
N ASN A 540 -19.39 -10.27 -5.65
CA ASN A 540 -19.09 -11.32 -6.62
C ASN A 540 -20.07 -11.34 -7.80
N GLU A 541 -21.38 -11.14 -7.57
CA GLU A 541 -22.36 -10.99 -8.62
C GLU A 541 -22.01 -9.83 -9.58
N ARG A 542 -21.55 -8.70 -9.04
CA ARG A 542 -21.10 -7.55 -9.85
C ARG A 542 -19.86 -7.88 -10.66
N LEU A 543 -18.90 -8.54 -10.06
CA LEU A 543 -17.69 -8.97 -10.75
C LEU A 543 -18.02 -9.90 -11.92
N ILE A 544 -18.90 -10.89 -11.73
CA ILE A 544 -19.35 -11.81 -12.78
C ILE A 544 -19.99 -11.02 -13.94
N HIS A 545 -20.79 -10.01 -13.63
CA HIS A 545 -21.40 -9.13 -14.63
C HIS A 545 -20.33 -8.41 -15.46
N SER A 546 -19.35 -7.79 -14.81
CA SER A 546 -18.24 -7.08 -15.47
C SER A 546 -17.38 -8.00 -16.34
N LEU A 547 -17.14 -9.25 -15.93
CA LEU A 547 -16.43 -10.24 -16.75
C LEU A 547 -17.23 -10.66 -17.99
N LYS A 548 -18.56 -10.75 -17.85
CA LYS A 548 -19.44 -11.02 -19.00
C LYS A 548 -19.47 -9.84 -19.99
N GLU A 549 -19.49 -8.61 -19.48
CA GLU A 549 -19.36 -7.41 -20.33
C GLU A 549 -18.03 -7.40 -21.08
N LEU A 550 -16.92 -7.72 -20.41
CA LEU A 550 -15.61 -7.81 -21.05
C LEU A 550 -15.58 -8.88 -22.17
N ARG A 551 -16.22 -10.03 -21.95
CA ARG A 551 -16.44 -11.07 -22.97
C ARG A 551 -17.30 -10.53 -24.14
N ASP A 552 -18.39 -9.87 -23.83
CA ASP A 552 -19.37 -9.39 -24.82
C ASP A 552 -18.83 -8.29 -25.72
N LEU A 553 -17.76 -7.59 -25.30
CA LEU A 553 -16.94 -6.73 -26.15
C LEU A 553 -16.16 -7.49 -27.24
N GLY A 554 -16.23 -8.82 -27.28
CA GLY A 554 -15.52 -9.66 -28.25
C GLY A 554 -14.16 -10.15 -27.76
N ASN A 555 -13.98 -10.29 -26.45
CA ASN A 555 -12.77 -10.82 -25.81
C ASN A 555 -12.96 -12.27 -25.34
N THR A 556 -11.85 -12.97 -25.20
CA THR A 556 -11.82 -14.27 -24.51
C THR A 556 -11.36 -14.06 -23.09
N VAL A 557 -12.09 -14.58 -22.11
CA VAL A 557 -11.77 -14.41 -20.69
C VAL A 557 -11.57 -15.78 -20.06
N ILE A 558 -10.37 -16.02 -19.55
CA ILE A 558 -10.03 -17.24 -18.80
C ILE A 558 -9.87 -16.84 -17.34
N VAL A 559 -10.57 -17.52 -16.45
CA VAL A 559 -10.53 -17.28 -15.02
C VAL A 559 -10.12 -18.57 -14.30
N VAL A 560 -9.06 -18.51 -13.50
CA VAL A 560 -8.74 -19.60 -12.56
C VAL A 560 -9.56 -19.36 -11.31
N GLU A 561 -10.52 -20.22 -11.00
CA GLU A 561 -11.48 -19.99 -9.95
C GLU A 561 -12.02 -21.25 -9.25
N HIS A 562 -12.52 -21.01 -8.02
CA HIS A 562 -13.13 -22.02 -7.18
C HIS A 562 -14.54 -21.63 -6.71
N ASP A 563 -14.94 -20.38 -6.98
CA ASP A 563 -16.25 -19.89 -6.60
C ASP A 563 -17.37 -20.58 -7.40
N ARG A 564 -18.42 -21.01 -6.67
CA ARG A 564 -19.57 -21.70 -7.24
C ARG A 564 -20.32 -20.90 -8.28
N ASP A 565 -20.62 -19.64 -7.96
CA ASP A 565 -21.45 -18.78 -8.79
C ASP A 565 -20.69 -18.38 -10.06
N MET A 566 -19.40 -18.17 -9.96
CA MET A 566 -18.51 -17.93 -11.09
C MET A 566 -18.48 -19.15 -12.03
N MET A 567 -18.31 -20.37 -11.49
CA MET A 567 -18.32 -21.59 -12.29
C MET A 567 -19.66 -21.83 -12.99
N LEU A 568 -20.77 -21.65 -12.27
CA LEU A 568 -22.11 -21.84 -12.87
C LEU A 568 -22.47 -20.75 -13.88
N SER A 569 -21.86 -19.58 -13.81
CA SER A 569 -22.05 -18.45 -14.71
C SER A 569 -21.15 -18.46 -15.94
N ALA A 570 -20.15 -19.37 -15.98
CA ALA A 570 -19.23 -19.50 -17.10
C ALA A 570 -19.91 -20.10 -18.36
N ASP A 571 -19.35 -19.81 -19.52
CA ASP A 571 -19.76 -20.45 -20.78
C ASP A 571 -19.10 -21.83 -20.94
N TYR A 572 -17.89 -21.98 -20.39
CA TYR A 572 -17.08 -23.19 -20.51
C TYR A 572 -16.27 -23.43 -19.25
N ILE A 573 -16.08 -24.68 -18.88
CA ILE A 573 -15.30 -25.08 -17.70
C ILE A 573 -14.23 -26.10 -18.13
N VAL A 574 -13.02 -25.94 -17.59
CA VAL A 574 -11.93 -26.92 -17.67
C VAL A 574 -11.59 -27.32 -16.24
N ASP A 575 -11.86 -28.56 -15.86
CA ASP A 575 -11.56 -29.10 -14.53
C ASP A 575 -10.28 -29.95 -14.58
N ILE A 576 -9.28 -29.57 -13.75
CA ILE A 576 -7.96 -30.21 -13.72
C ILE A 576 -7.81 -30.99 -12.43
N GLY A 577 -7.51 -32.27 -12.57
CA GLY A 577 -7.40 -33.20 -11.46
C GLY A 577 -6.63 -34.46 -11.80
N PRO A 578 -7.05 -35.60 -11.27
CA PRO A 578 -8.12 -35.79 -10.25
C PRO A 578 -7.70 -35.40 -8.83
N ARG A 579 -6.39 -35.23 -8.59
CA ARG A 579 -5.81 -34.85 -7.28
C ARG A 579 -4.72 -33.79 -7.44
N ALA A 580 -4.04 -33.45 -6.34
CA ALA A 580 -2.95 -32.48 -6.33
C ALA A 580 -1.57 -33.08 -6.66
N GLY A 581 -0.63 -32.26 -7.09
CA GLY A 581 0.76 -32.61 -7.34
C GLY A 581 0.94 -33.70 -8.42
N ARG A 582 1.73 -34.73 -8.14
CA ARG A 582 2.00 -35.84 -9.10
C ARG A 582 0.77 -36.66 -9.48
N LYS A 583 -0.27 -36.62 -8.62
CA LYS A 583 -1.55 -37.29 -8.87
C LYS A 583 -2.58 -36.39 -9.57
N GLY A 584 -2.22 -35.15 -9.86
CA GLY A 584 -2.97 -34.18 -10.64
C GLY A 584 -2.44 -34.07 -12.07
N GLY A 585 -2.73 -32.95 -12.72
CA GLY A 585 -2.21 -32.58 -14.03
C GLY A 585 -2.92 -33.23 -15.23
N GLU A 586 -4.10 -33.79 -15.03
CA GLU A 586 -4.96 -34.35 -16.08
C GLU A 586 -6.22 -33.49 -16.25
N VAL A 587 -6.77 -33.43 -17.45
CA VAL A 587 -8.09 -32.84 -17.67
C VAL A 587 -9.13 -33.90 -17.32
N VAL A 588 -9.88 -33.64 -16.23
CA VAL A 588 -10.94 -34.57 -15.79
C VAL A 588 -12.28 -34.25 -16.42
N PHE A 589 -12.45 -32.96 -16.81
CA PHE A 589 -13.64 -32.52 -17.55
C PHE A 589 -13.30 -31.26 -18.37
N GLN A 590 -13.93 -31.14 -19.53
CA GLN A 590 -14.03 -29.91 -20.31
C GLN A 590 -15.37 -29.86 -21.02
N GLY A 591 -16.09 -28.76 -20.88
CA GLY A 591 -17.45 -28.60 -21.44
C GLY A 591 -18.22 -27.46 -20.78
N THR A 592 -19.52 -27.44 -20.95
CA THR A 592 -20.43 -26.45 -20.33
C THR A 592 -20.69 -26.78 -18.85
N PRO A 593 -21.07 -25.79 -18.02
CA PRO A 593 -21.47 -26.03 -16.63
C PRO A 593 -22.57 -27.07 -16.50
N THR A 594 -23.56 -27.07 -17.39
CA THR A 594 -24.70 -28.03 -17.40
C THR A 594 -24.25 -29.48 -17.69
N GLU A 595 -23.21 -29.64 -18.48
CA GLU A 595 -22.60 -30.96 -18.75
C GLU A 595 -21.76 -31.42 -17.54
N LEU A 596 -21.01 -30.51 -16.90
CA LEU A 596 -20.24 -30.81 -15.68
C LEU A 596 -21.12 -31.38 -14.58
N LEU A 597 -22.28 -30.76 -14.32
CA LEU A 597 -23.21 -31.21 -13.27
C LEU A 597 -23.72 -32.65 -13.45
N LYS A 598 -23.65 -33.21 -14.66
CA LYS A 598 -24.02 -34.58 -14.97
C LYS A 598 -22.88 -35.59 -14.82
N THR A 599 -21.66 -35.11 -14.58
CA THR A 599 -20.46 -35.98 -14.43
C THR A 599 -20.27 -36.37 -12.97
N ASP A 600 -19.41 -37.40 -12.74
CA ASP A 600 -19.04 -37.87 -11.40
C ASP A 600 -17.67 -37.29 -10.94
N THR A 601 -17.28 -36.14 -11.43
CA THR A 601 -16.06 -35.47 -10.98
C THR A 601 -16.23 -34.93 -9.55
N LEU A 602 -15.11 -34.76 -8.84
CA LEU A 602 -15.16 -34.25 -7.48
C LEU A 602 -15.82 -32.85 -7.44
N THR A 603 -15.46 -31.98 -8.39
CA THR A 603 -16.05 -30.63 -8.54
C THR A 603 -17.55 -30.71 -8.78
N ALA A 604 -18.00 -31.60 -9.66
CA ALA A 604 -19.43 -31.77 -9.95
C ALA A 604 -20.22 -32.24 -8.72
N ARG A 605 -19.66 -33.15 -7.90
CA ARG A 605 -20.30 -33.66 -6.67
C ARG A 605 -20.53 -32.52 -5.64
N TYR A 606 -19.62 -31.57 -5.54
CA TYR A 606 -19.81 -30.39 -4.68
C TYR A 606 -20.82 -29.41 -5.28
N LEU A 607 -20.76 -29.14 -6.58
CA LEU A 607 -21.68 -28.23 -7.25
C LEU A 607 -23.14 -28.72 -7.25
N ASN A 608 -23.38 -30.04 -7.40
CA ASN A 608 -24.71 -30.62 -7.40
C ASN A 608 -25.24 -30.98 -6.00
N GLY A 609 -24.44 -30.72 -4.94
CA GLY A 609 -24.82 -30.96 -3.54
C GLY A 609 -24.72 -32.41 -3.07
N SER A 610 -24.20 -33.38 -3.89
CA SER A 610 -24.01 -34.79 -3.50
C SER A 610 -22.94 -34.96 -2.42
N VAL A 611 -21.99 -34.04 -2.36
CA VAL A 611 -20.96 -33.92 -1.31
C VAL A 611 -20.99 -32.52 -0.77
N ARG A 612 -20.84 -32.36 0.55
CA ARG A 612 -20.85 -31.08 1.24
C ARG A 612 -19.55 -30.84 1.98
N CYS A 613 -19.23 -29.57 2.19
CA CYS A 613 -18.08 -29.13 2.99
C CYS A 613 -18.30 -29.27 4.50
N ASP A 614 -19.26 -30.11 4.96
CA ASP A 614 -19.61 -30.21 6.39
C ASP A 614 -18.47 -30.86 7.16
N SER A 615 -18.08 -30.22 8.26
CA SER A 615 -17.22 -30.82 9.29
C SER A 615 -18.05 -31.60 10.30
N VAL A 616 -17.41 -32.55 11.01
CA VAL A 616 -18.06 -33.28 12.12
C VAL A 616 -18.59 -32.29 13.15
N ALA A 617 -19.83 -32.46 13.58
CA ALA A 617 -20.48 -31.59 14.55
C ALA A 617 -19.63 -31.39 15.80
N ALA A 618 -19.38 -30.14 16.17
CA ALA A 618 -18.62 -29.79 17.35
C ALA A 618 -19.29 -30.25 18.63
N LYS A 619 -18.50 -30.67 19.63
CA LYS A 619 -18.98 -30.81 20.99
C LYS A 619 -19.38 -29.40 21.47
N LYS A 620 -20.64 -29.21 21.86
CA LYS A 620 -21.14 -27.96 22.46
C LYS A 620 -20.39 -27.69 23.77
N THR A 621 -19.35 -26.89 23.71
CA THR A 621 -18.68 -26.30 24.86
C THR A 621 -19.48 -25.08 25.29
N THR A 622 -20.21 -25.15 26.36
CA THR A 622 -20.93 -24.04 27.00
C THR A 622 -19.95 -23.32 27.93
N THR A 623 -19.12 -22.43 27.41
CA THR A 623 -18.36 -21.49 28.24
C THR A 623 -19.04 -20.13 28.16
N ASP A 624 -19.43 -19.57 29.31
CA ASP A 624 -19.98 -18.21 29.45
C ASP A 624 -18.87 -17.14 29.48
N GLN A 625 -17.69 -17.44 28.90
CA GLN A 625 -16.57 -16.56 28.89
C GLN A 625 -16.53 -15.76 27.58
N HIS A 626 -16.43 -14.45 27.71
CA HIS A 626 -16.42 -13.53 26.58
C HIS A 626 -15.23 -12.60 26.66
N LEU A 627 -14.69 -12.26 25.50
CA LEU A 627 -13.82 -11.12 25.30
C LEU A 627 -14.67 -9.99 24.72
N VAL A 628 -14.75 -8.85 25.42
CA VAL A 628 -15.58 -7.71 25.02
C VAL A 628 -14.69 -6.52 24.71
N LEU A 629 -14.80 -5.98 23.50
CA LEU A 629 -14.07 -4.81 23.03
C LEU A 629 -15.07 -3.68 22.77
N THR A 630 -14.92 -2.53 23.46
CA THR A 630 -15.87 -1.42 23.42
C THR A 630 -15.28 -0.17 22.80
N GLY A 631 -16.14 0.59 22.10
CA GLY A 631 -15.84 1.93 21.62
C GLY A 631 -14.81 2.01 20.50
N CYS A 632 -14.77 1.02 19.60
CA CYS A 632 -13.85 1.02 18.45
C CYS A 632 -14.20 2.13 17.47
N ARG A 633 -13.24 3.06 17.18
CA ARG A 633 -13.44 4.26 16.35
C ARG A 633 -12.36 4.43 15.28
N GLY A 634 -11.59 3.39 14.98
CA GLY A 634 -10.58 3.45 13.95
C GLY A 634 -11.17 3.47 12.53
N ASN A 635 -10.56 4.19 11.61
CA ASN A 635 -10.96 4.29 10.20
C ASN A 635 -12.46 4.59 10.05
N ASN A 636 -13.24 3.63 9.53
CA ASN A 636 -14.68 3.77 9.34
C ASN A 636 -15.53 3.26 10.52
N LEU A 637 -14.95 2.74 11.60
CA LEU A 637 -15.71 2.22 12.74
C LEU A 637 -16.42 3.32 13.52
N LYS A 638 -17.69 3.11 13.84
CA LYS A 638 -18.59 4.11 14.44
C LYS A 638 -18.79 3.93 15.95
N GLY A 639 -17.71 3.68 16.71
CA GLY A 639 -17.79 3.50 18.18
C GLY A 639 -18.47 2.19 18.57
N ILE A 640 -18.19 1.12 17.81
CA ILE A 640 -18.86 -0.17 17.99
C ILE A 640 -18.34 -0.94 19.20
N THR A 641 -19.21 -1.79 19.75
CA THR A 641 -18.88 -2.80 20.76
C THR A 641 -18.98 -4.17 20.13
N ALA A 642 -17.90 -4.96 20.22
CA ALA A 642 -17.83 -6.30 19.69
C ALA A 642 -17.60 -7.30 20.83
N GLU A 643 -18.38 -8.39 20.83
CA GLU A 643 -18.32 -9.44 21.80
C GLU A 643 -17.88 -10.75 21.14
N PHE A 644 -16.85 -11.38 21.68
CA PHE A 644 -16.25 -12.61 21.16
C PHE A 644 -16.38 -13.72 22.19
N PRO A 645 -17.32 -14.67 22.02
CA PRO A 645 -17.47 -15.82 22.93
C PRO A 645 -16.26 -16.76 22.81
N LEU A 646 -15.62 -17.07 23.94
CA LEU A 646 -14.42 -17.90 23.96
C LEU A 646 -14.72 -19.39 23.81
N GLY A 647 -13.74 -20.17 23.31
CA GLY A 647 -13.88 -21.61 23.07
C GLY A 647 -14.80 -21.96 21.90
N LYS A 648 -15.01 -21.03 20.94
CA LYS A 648 -15.90 -21.19 19.79
C LYS A 648 -15.20 -20.85 18.48
N LEU A 649 -15.80 -21.30 17.37
CA LEU A 649 -15.48 -20.82 16.03
C LEU A 649 -16.31 -19.56 15.74
N ILE A 650 -15.64 -18.43 15.71
CA ILE A 650 -16.24 -17.11 15.44
C ILE A 650 -15.94 -16.73 14.02
N VAL A 651 -16.94 -16.32 13.26
CA VAL A 651 -16.76 -15.80 11.90
C VAL A 651 -17.17 -14.32 11.86
N VAL A 652 -16.25 -13.47 11.39
CA VAL A 652 -16.52 -12.05 11.13
C VAL A 652 -16.71 -11.89 9.63
N THR A 653 -17.91 -11.49 9.23
CA THR A 653 -18.30 -11.35 7.82
C THR A 653 -18.91 -9.99 7.52
N GLY A 654 -19.34 -9.76 6.29
CA GLY A 654 -19.93 -8.52 5.82
C GLY A 654 -19.32 -8.04 4.51
N VAL A 655 -19.90 -7.04 3.87
CA VAL A 655 -19.46 -6.52 2.57
C VAL A 655 -18.01 -6.04 2.57
N SER A 656 -17.40 -5.96 1.38
CA SER A 656 -16.04 -5.45 1.23
C SER A 656 -15.95 -4.01 1.75
N GLY A 657 -14.88 -3.67 2.50
CA GLY A 657 -14.72 -2.33 3.09
C GLY A 657 -15.59 -2.02 4.31
N SER A 658 -16.38 -2.97 4.85
CA SER A 658 -17.26 -2.71 6.01
C SER A 658 -16.54 -2.49 7.35
N GLY A 659 -15.21 -2.69 7.42
CA GLY A 659 -14.40 -2.44 8.62
C GLY A 659 -13.94 -3.69 9.35
N LYS A 660 -14.10 -4.90 8.78
CA LYS A 660 -13.68 -6.19 9.40
C LYS A 660 -12.21 -6.19 9.80
N SER A 661 -11.31 -5.90 8.86
CA SER A 661 -9.86 -5.89 9.11
C SER A 661 -9.47 -4.77 10.08
N THR A 662 -10.16 -3.64 10.05
CA THR A 662 -9.97 -2.54 11.00
C THR A 662 -10.31 -2.96 12.43
N LEU A 663 -11.43 -3.68 12.62
CA LEU A 663 -11.83 -4.18 13.94
C LEU A 663 -10.86 -5.25 14.45
N ILE A 664 -10.49 -6.21 13.60
CA ILE A 664 -9.73 -7.41 14.04
C ILE A 664 -8.21 -7.17 13.92
N ASN A 665 -7.70 -6.83 12.73
CA ASN A 665 -6.26 -6.79 12.48
C ASN A 665 -5.60 -5.50 12.98
N GLU A 666 -6.32 -4.36 12.96
CA GLU A 666 -5.77 -3.06 13.33
C GLU A 666 -6.17 -2.61 14.74
N THR A 667 -7.22 -3.20 15.35
CA THR A 667 -7.66 -2.86 16.71
C THR A 667 -7.44 -4.04 17.67
N LEU A 668 -8.15 -5.15 17.50
CA LEU A 668 -8.13 -6.29 18.44
C LEU A 668 -6.74 -6.95 18.54
N TYR A 669 -6.15 -7.31 17.39
CA TYR A 669 -4.86 -8.01 17.37
C TYR A 669 -3.72 -7.20 18.00
N PRO A 670 -3.53 -5.90 17.70
CA PRO A 670 -2.51 -5.09 18.36
C PRO A 670 -2.71 -4.98 19.87
N ILE A 671 -3.96 -4.90 20.37
CA ILE A 671 -4.25 -4.91 21.82
C ILE A 671 -3.76 -6.21 22.45
N LEU A 672 -4.16 -7.36 21.89
CA LEU A 672 -3.77 -8.68 22.37
C LEU A 672 -2.24 -8.87 22.28
N SER A 673 -1.64 -8.49 21.16
CA SER A 673 -0.19 -8.58 20.94
C SER A 673 0.60 -7.69 21.91
N LYS A 674 0.12 -6.50 22.21
CA LYS A 674 0.73 -5.62 23.22
C LYS A 674 0.64 -6.23 24.63
N HIS A 675 -0.49 -6.84 24.96
CA HIS A 675 -0.70 -7.49 26.25
C HIS A 675 0.21 -8.71 26.45
N PHE A 676 0.24 -9.65 25.49
CA PHE A 676 0.96 -10.93 25.65
C PHE A 676 2.43 -10.85 25.25
N TYR A 677 2.78 -10.03 24.25
CA TYR A 677 4.14 -10.01 23.64
C TYR A 677 4.84 -8.67 23.76
N ARG A 678 4.24 -7.66 24.41
CA ARG A 678 4.78 -6.30 24.51
C ARG A 678 5.11 -5.69 23.14
N SER A 679 4.28 -5.98 22.13
CA SER A 679 4.43 -5.42 20.79
C SER A 679 4.34 -3.89 20.83
N LEU A 680 5.17 -3.25 20.01
CA LEU A 680 5.18 -1.78 19.85
C LEU A 680 4.08 -1.27 18.91
N GLN A 681 3.34 -2.16 18.27
CA GLN A 681 2.25 -1.78 17.37
C GLN A 681 1.11 -1.15 18.19
N ALA A 682 0.80 0.10 17.88
CA ALA A 682 -0.31 0.81 18.51
C ALA A 682 -1.65 0.32 17.93
N PRO A 683 -2.64 -0.01 18.76
CA PRO A 683 -3.99 -0.27 18.30
C PRO A 683 -4.68 1.03 17.85
N LEU A 684 -5.66 0.91 16.96
CA LEU A 684 -6.56 2.01 16.65
C LEU A 684 -7.41 2.40 17.89
N PRO A 685 -8.01 3.60 17.91
CA PRO A 685 -8.75 4.09 19.07
C PRO A 685 -9.90 3.20 19.51
N TYR A 686 -9.92 2.88 20.80
CA TYR A 686 -10.96 2.10 21.48
C TYR A 686 -11.11 2.59 22.93
N ASP A 687 -12.20 2.23 23.62
CA ASP A 687 -12.45 2.65 25.01
C ASP A 687 -11.90 1.65 26.01
N SER A 688 -12.32 0.38 25.93
CA SER A 688 -11.88 -0.68 26.86
C SER A 688 -11.93 -2.07 26.26
N ILE A 689 -11.22 -2.99 26.90
CA ILE A 689 -11.27 -4.43 26.59
C ILE A 689 -11.40 -5.21 27.89
N GLU A 690 -12.32 -6.16 27.93
CA GLU A 690 -12.57 -7.05 29.07
C GLU A 690 -12.40 -8.51 28.66
N GLY A 691 -12.05 -9.39 29.60
CA GLY A 691 -11.93 -10.84 29.37
C GLY A 691 -10.51 -11.33 29.02
N LEU A 692 -9.48 -10.48 28.98
CA LEU A 692 -8.09 -10.86 28.69
C LEU A 692 -7.54 -11.97 29.59
N LYS A 693 -8.03 -12.08 30.82
CA LYS A 693 -7.61 -13.09 31.81
C LYS A 693 -7.91 -14.55 31.42
N TYR A 694 -8.78 -14.75 30.45
CA TYR A 694 -9.18 -16.08 29.98
C TYR A 694 -8.34 -16.57 28.79
N ILE A 695 -7.40 -15.74 28.28
CA ILE A 695 -6.58 -16.04 27.12
C ILE A 695 -5.11 -16.09 27.57
N ASP A 696 -4.37 -17.09 27.12
CA ASP A 696 -2.95 -17.26 27.43
C ASP A 696 -2.05 -16.76 26.32
N LYS A 697 -2.54 -16.82 25.08
CA LYS A 697 -1.75 -16.55 23.87
C LYS A 697 -2.65 -16.12 22.73
N VAL A 698 -2.14 -15.22 21.88
CA VAL A 698 -2.75 -14.88 20.59
C VAL A 698 -1.87 -15.35 19.44
N VAL A 699 -2.48 -15.88 18.39
CA VAL A 699 -1.77 -16.31 17.16
C VAL A 699 -2.49 -15.70 15.96
N ASN A 700 -1.79 -14.86 15.24
CA ASN A 700 -2.30 -14.31 13.97
C ASN A 700 -1.74 -15.12 12.80
N VAL A 701 -2.64 -15.63 11.97
CA VAL A 701 -2.33 -16.44 10.79
C VAL A 701 -2.81 -15.67 9.55
N ASP A 702 -1.96 -14.79 9.05
CA ASP A 702 -2.23 -13.97 7.87
C ASP A 702 -1.68 -14.61 6.57
N GLN A 703 -2.02 -14.03 5.42
CA GLN A 703 -1.57 -14.49 4.10
C GLN A 703 -0.14 -14.07 3.74
N SER A 704 0.58 -13.39 4.63
CA SER A 704 1.95 -12.95 4.35
C SER A 704 2.87 -14.17 4.13
N PRO A 705 3.87 -14.06 3.25
CA PRO A 705 4.82 -15.14 2.99
C PRO A 705 5.52 -15.63 4.27
N ILE A 706 5.81 -16.93 4.38
CA ILE A 706 6.55 -17.51 5.52
C ILE A 706 8.02 -17.05 5.59
N GLY A 707 8.45 -16.25 4.63
CA GLY A 707 9.75 -15.59 4.60
C GLY A 707 9.95 -14.84 3.30
N ARG A 708 10.82 -13.83 3.33
CA ARG A 708 11.05 -12.92 2.18
C ARG A 708 12.17 -13.39 1.24
N THR A 709 12.86 -14.47 1.59
CA THR A 709 14.01 -14.96 0.82
C THR A 709 13.75 -16.36 0.30
N PRO A 710 14.35 -16.76 -0.83
CA PRO A 710 14.25 -18.10 -1.37
C PRO A 710 14.78 -19.20 -0.45
N ARG A 711 15.49 -18.84 0.61
CA ARG A 711 16.02 -19.76 1.63
C ARG A 711 14.97 -20.16 2.66
N SER A 712 13.91 -19.38 2.80
CA SER A 712 12.76 -19.75 3.63
C SER A 712 11.93 -20.79 2.90
N ASN A 713 11.54 -21.85 3.58
CA ASN A 713 10.76 -22.96 3.04
C ASN A 713 9.93 -23.64 4.14
N PRO A 714 8.96 -24.51 3.82
CA PRO A 714 8.12 -25.18 4.80
C PRO A 714 8.91 -25.92 5.88
N ALA A 715 10.02 -26.60 5.52
CA ALA A 715 10.83 -27.33 6.50
C ALA A 715 11.54 -26.44 7.51
N THR A 716 12.01 -25.26 7.07
CA THR A 716 12.68 -24.30 7.98
C THR A 716 11.66 -23.59 8.88
N TYR A 717 10.52 -23.22 8.34
CA TYR A 717 9.48 -22.49 9.07
C TYR A 717 8.85 -23.33 10.19
N THR A 718 8.52 -24.58 9.92
CA THR A 718 7.96 -25.52 10.91
C THR A 718 9.00 -26.10 11.88
N GLY A 719 10.28 -25.77 11.66
CA GLY A 719 11.39 -26.25 12.48
C GLY A 719 11.77 -27.72 12.26
N VAL A 720 11.11 -28.45 11.34
CA VAL A 720 11.42 -29.86 11.05
C VAL A 720 12.80 -30.01 10.43
N PHE A 721 13.32 -28.97 9.74
CA PHE A 721 14.63 -28.99 9.14
C PHE A 721 15.76 -29.15 10.17
N SER A 722 15.57 -28.64 11.40
CA SER A 722 16.54 -28.81 12.50
C SER A 722 16.64 -30.29 12.93
N ASP A 723 15.50 -30.98 13.00
CA ASP A 723 15.47 -32.41 13.33
C ASP A 723 16.08 -33.26 12.20
N ILE A 724 15.79 -32.92 10.94
CA ILE A 724 16.40 -33.58 9.78
C ILE A 724 17.92 -33.39 9.79
N ARG A 725 18.42 -32.20 10.06
CA ARG A 725 19.88 -31.97 10.17
C ARG A 725 20.50 -32.79 11.30
N SER A 726 19.84 -32.88 12.45
CA SER A 726 20.29 -33.70 13.57
C SER A 726 20.36 -35.17 13.23
N LEU A 727 19.37 -35.68 12.47
CA LEU A 727 19.37 -37.05 11.96
C LEU A 727 20.59 -37.30 11.06
N PHE A 728 20.86 -36.37 10.10
CA PHE A 728 21.99 -36.52 9.16
C PHE A 728 23.36 -36.46 9.85
N VAL A 729 23.52 -35.64 10.92
CA VAL A 729 24.74 -35.57 11.73
C VAL A 729 25.04 -36.87 12.44
N ASN A 730 24.00 -37.60 12.86
CA ASN A 730 24.12 -38.87 13.59
C ASN A 730 24.37 -40.07 12.67
N LEU A 731 24.44 -39.91 11.37
CA LEU A 731 24.77 -40.96 10.43
C LEU A 731 26.25 -41.33 10.50
N PRO A 732 26.65 -42.61 10.41
CA PRO A 732 28.01 -43.07 10.51
C PRO A 732 28.98 -42.29 9.58
N GLU A 733 28.63 -42.06 8.34
CA GLU A 733 29.45 -41.30 7.39
C GLU A 733 29.70 -39.84 7.81
N ALA A 734 28.70 -39.19 8.38
CA ALA A 734 28.83 -37.82 8.88
C ALA A 734 29.72 -37.77 10.13
N GLN A 735 29.57 -38.74 11.01
CA GLN A 735 30.40 -38.86 12.24
C GLN A 735 31.87 -39.15 11.89
N ILE A 736 32.15 -40.08 10.98
CA ILE A 736 33.51 -40.38 10.51
C ILE A 736 34.22 -39.13 9.94
N ARG A 737 33.47 -38.31 9.21
CA ARG A 737 33.96 -37.07 8.60
C ARG A 737 33.94 -35.87 9.58
N GLY A 738 33.47 -36.04 10.81
CA GLY A 738 33.40 -34.99 11.82
C GLY A 738 32.41 -33.85 11.46
N TYR A 739 31.39 -34.15 10.72
CA TYR A 739 30.43 -33.15 10.26
C TYR A 739 29.52 -32.69 11.40
N LYS A 740 29.40 -31.38 11.55
CA LYS A 740 28.54 -30.70 12.53
C LYS A 740 27.19 -30.29 11.92
N PRO A 741 26.15 -29.96 12.68
CA PRO A 741 24.83 -29.56 12.15
C PRO A 741 24.87 -28.40 11.14
N GLY A 742 25.87 -27.51 11.26
CA GLY A 742 26.09 -26.42 10.30
C GLY A 742 26.42 -26.90 8.88
N ARG A 743 27.10 -28.08 8.74
CA ARG A 743 27.42 -28.68 7.43
C ARG A 743 26.18 -28.98 6.60
N PHE A 744 25.09 -29.37 7.24
CA PHE A 744 23.82 -29.68 6.62
C PHE A 744 22.86 -28.47 6.50
N SER A 745 23.39 -27.25 6.72
CA SER A 745 22.64 -26.00 6.54
C SER A 745 23.03 -25.32 5.24
N PHE A 746 22.06 -25.00 4.40
CA PHE A 746 22.28 -24.20 3.19
C PHE A 746 22.47 -22.70 3.48
N ASN A 747 22.32 -22.25 4.74
CA ASN A 747 22.54 -20.87 5.16
C ASN A 747 23.98 -20.60 5.65
N VAL A 748 24.71 -21.65 6.04
CA VAL A 748 26.03 -21.54 6.67
C VAL A 748 27.10 -21.97 5.66
N LYS A 749 28.24 -21.25 5.66
CA LYS A 749 29.41 -21.63 4.87
C LYS A 749 29.92 -23.01 5.26
N GLY A 750 30.50 -23.74 4.31
CA GLY A 750 31.13 -25.04 4.50
C GLY A 750 30.36 -26.22 3.96
N GLY A 751 29.02 -26.23 3.98
CA GLY A 751 28.19 -27.29 3.40
C GLY A 751 27.32 -26.86 2.23
N ARG A 752 27.10 -25.59 2.09
CA ARG A 752 26.32 -25.02 0.99
C ARG A 752 27.14 -24.88 -0.29
N CYS A 753 26.48 -24.81 -1.42
CA CYS A 753 27.10 -24.36 -2.66
C CYS A 753 27.49 -22.89 -2.53
N GLU A 754 28.74 -22.55 -2.69
CA GLU A 754 29.23 -21.17 -2.52
C GLU A 754 28.87 -20.30 -3.75
N THR A 755 28.76 -20.88 -4.93
CA THR A 755 28.41 -20.17 -6.19
C THR A 755 27.03 -19.53 -6.13
N CYS A 756 26.02 -20.22 -5.60
CA CYS A 756 24.68 -19.67 -5.41
C CYS A 756 24.41 -19.24 -3.95
N GLY A 757 25.39 -19.36 -3.04
CA GLY A 757 25.25 -19.05 -1.64
C GLY A 757 24.18 -19.90 -0.92
N GLY A 758 23.82 -21.07 -1.45
CA GLY A 758 22.78 -21.94 -0.90
C GLY A 758 21.35 -21.65 -1.41
N ASN A 759 21.18 -20.73 -2.35
CA ASN A 759 19.86 -20.41 -2.94
C ASN A 759 19.37 -21.51 -3.90
N GLY A 760 20.30 -22.23 -4.57
CA GLY A 760 19.99 -23.20 -5.61
C GLY A 760 19.87 -22.61 -7.01
N TYR A 761 19.70 -21.31 -7.14
CA TYR A 761 19.59 -20.56 -8.39
C TYR A 761 20.28 -19.20 -8.29
N LYS A 762 20.55 -18.59 -9.43
CA LYS A 762 21.04 -17.23 -9.58
C LYS A 762 19.87 -16.36 -10.06
N THR A 763 19.67 -15.21 -9.45
CA THR A 763 18.70 -14.23 -9.91
C THR A 763 19.38 -13.29 -10.90
N ILE A 764 18.83 -13.19 -12.10
CA ILE A 764 19.23 -12.20 -13.10
C ILE A 764 18.26 -11.05 -12.99
N GLU A 765 18.76 -9.90 -12.56
CA GLU A 765 17.97 -8.67 -12.46
C GLU A 765 17.74 -8.08 -13.86
N MET A 766 16.49 -7.80 -14.17
CA MET A 766 16.07 -7.20 -15.43
C MET A 766 15.45 -5.84 -15.17
N ASN A 767 15.98 -4.77 -15.79
CA ASN A 767 15.62 -3.38 -15.48
C ASN A 767 14.13 -3.02 -15.66
N PHE A 768 13.41 -3.70 -16.54
CA PHE A 768 12.00 -3.39 -16.87
C PHE A 768 11.08 -4.62 -16.86
N LEU A 769 11.60 -5.80 -16.57
CA LEU A 769 10.86 -7.05 -16.51
C LEU A 769 11.06 -7.72 -15.14
N PRO A 770 10.20 -8.67 -14.75
CA PRO A 770 10.43 -9.47 -13.56
C PRO A 770 11.77 -10.19 -13.60
N ASN A 771 12.46 -10.25 -12.46
CA ASN A 771 13.73 -10.92 -12.34
C ASN A 771 13.61 -12.41 -12.69
N ILE A 772 14.54 -12.93 -13.49
CA ILE A 772 14.58 -14.35 -13.90
C ILE A 772 15.47 -15.11 -12.94
N GLN A 773 15.01 -16.30 -12.54
CA GLN A 773 15.76 -17.24 -11.71
C GLN A 773 16.26 -18.40 -12.58
N VAL A 774 17.58 -18.53 -12.69
CA VAL A 774 18.24 -19.61 -13.45
C VAL A 774 18.87 -20.60 -12.48
N PRO A 775 18.67 -21.94 -12.65
CA PRO A 775 19.31 -22.94 -11.80
C PRO A 775 20.83 -22.74 -11.74
N CYS A 776 21.41 -22.93 -10.57
CA CYS A 776 22.85 -22.79 -10.40
C CYS A 776 23.59 -23.89 -11.19
N GLU A 777 24.53 -23.50 -12.03
CA GLU A 777 25.29 -24.40 -12.90
C GLU A 777 26.11 -25.43 -12.14
N GLU A 778 26.56 -25.10 -10.93
CA GLU A 778 27.40 -25.97 -10.12
C GLU A 778 26.60 -27.00 -9.32
N CYS A 779 25.54 -26.55 -8.61
CA CYS A 779 24.76 -27.44 -7.75
C CYS A 779 23.45 -27.94 -8.41
N HIS A 780 23.12 -27.48 -9.61
CA HIS A 780 21.91 -27.86 -10.36
C HIS A 780 20.64 -27.81 -9.50
N GLY A 781 20.48 -26.73 -8.72
CA GLY A 781 19.34 -26.54 -7.82
C GLY A 781 19.47 -27.21 -6.44
N LYS A 782 20.46 -28.06 -6.20
CA LYS A 782 20.58 -28.86 -4.97
C LYS A 782 21.02 -28.08 -3.71
N ARG A 783 21.48 -26.82 -3.83
CA ARG A 783 21.84 -25.89 -2.74
C ARG A 783 23.11 -26.24 -1.96
N TYR A 784 23.63 -27.46 -2.03
CA TYR A 784 24.78 -27.98 -1.28
C TYR A 784 25.96 -28.29 -2.17
N ASN A 785 27.15 -28.36 -1.57
CA ASN A 785 28.33 -28.85 -2.24
C ASN A 785 28.28 -30.38 -2.36
N ARG A 786 29.11 -30.94 -3.27
CA ARG A 786 29.16 -32.36 -3.60
C ARG A 786 29.41 -33.24 -2.38
N GLU A 787 30.33 -32.84 -1.52
CA GLU A 787 30.73 -33.63 -0.35
C GLU A 787 29.60 -33.79 0.69
N THR A 788 28.78 -32.75 0.89
CA THR A 788 27.62 -32.81 1.79
C THR A 788 26.55 -33.75 1.23
N LEU A 789 26.40 -33.81 -0.10
CA LEU A 789 25.40 -34.66 -0.78
C LEU A 789 25.79 -36.16 -0.79
N GLU A 790 27.03 -36.52 -0.49
CA GLU A 790 27.47 -37.90 -0.35
C GLU A 790 26.89 -38.59 0.88
N VAL A 791 26.62 -37.84 1.97
CA VAL A 791 25.95 -38.39 3.17
C VAL A 791 24.49 -38.69 2.86
N ARG A 792 24.09 -39.97 3.05
CA ARG A 792 22.75 -40.45 2.68
C ARG A 792 22.06 -41.19 3.79
N PHE A 793 20.78 -40.87 3.97
CA PHE A 793 19.85 -41.62 4.83
C PHE A 793 18.85 -42.40 3.95
N LYS A 794 18.75 -43.70 4.13
CA LYS A 794 17.92 -44.61 3.24
C LYS A 794 18.17 -44.31 1.74
N GLY A 795 19.43 -44.06 1.35
CA GLY A 795 19.84 -43.82 -0.04
C GLY A 795 19.57 -42.39 -0.56
N LYS A 796 18.99 -41.47 0.26
CA LYS A 796 18.68 -40.11 -0.11
C LYS A 796 19.60 -39.11 0.56
N SER A 797 20.12 -38.11 -0.21
CA SER A 797 20.85 -36.98 0.32
C SER A 797 19.91 -35.96 0.97
N ILE A 798 20.47 -35.01 1.72
CA ILE A 798 19.68 -33.96 2.33
C ILE A 798 18.95 -33.08 1.28
N ALA A 799 19.52 -32.87 0.10
CA ALA A 799 18.88 -32.20 -1.00
C ALA A 799 17.69 -33.01 -1.57
N ASP A 800 17.85 -34.32 -1.72
CA ASP A 800 16.77 -35.21 -2.17
C ASP A 800 15.61 -35.19 -1.16
N VAL A 801 15.90 -35.11 0.14
CA VAL A 801 14.88 -34.98 1.20
C VAL A 801 14.13 -33.66 1.09
N LEU A 802 14.82 -32.54 0.83
CA LEU A 802 14.17 -31.25 0.61
C LEU A 802 13.32 -31.22 -0.67
N ASP A 803 13.66 -32.04 -1.67
CA ASP A 803 12.88 -32.15 -2.93
C ASP A 803 11.68 -33.09 -2.81
N MET A 804 11.56 -33.85 -1.72
CA MET A 804 10.38 -34.69 -1.46
C MET A 804 9.14 -33.84 -1.23
N THR A 805 8.00 -34.30 -1.76
CA THR A 805 6.71 -33.81 -1.34
C THR A 805 6.43 -34.21 0.12
N ILE A 806 5.56 -33.47 0.79
CA ILE A 806 5.16 -33.75 2.18
C ILE A 806 4.63 -35.19 2.30
N ASN A 807 3.83 -35.66 1.34
CA ASN A 807 3.34 -37.06 1.32
C ASN A 807 4.48 -38.07 1.28
N GLN A 808 5.47 -37.87 0.37
CA GLN A 808 6.63 -38.75 0.28
C GLN A 808 7.48 -38.72 1.54
N ALA A 809 7.62 -37.51 2.14
CA ALA A 809 8.38 -37.32 3.36
C ALA A 809 7.70 -38.01 4.56
N CYS A 810 6.38 -38.07 4.64
CA CYS A 810 5.66 -38.83 5.66
C CYS A 810 5.96 -40.33 5.57
N GLU A 811 5.94 -40.89 4.36
CA GLU A 811 6.30 -42.31 4.10
C GLU A 811 7.79 -42.55 4.41
N PHE A 812 8.67 -41.66 3.99
CA PHE A 812 10.12 -41.78 4.15
C PHE A 812 10.56 -41.77 5.62
N PHE A 813 9.94 -40.89 6.43
CA PHE A 813 10.22 -40.74 7.86
C PHE A 813 9.27 -41.48 8.78
N GLU A 814 8.54 -42.49 8.29
CA GLU A 814 7.57 -43.28 9.06
C GLU A 814 8.12 -43.76 10.41
N ASN A 815 9.41 -44.20 10.45
CA ASN A 815 10.09 -44.71 11.63
C ASN A 815 10.87 -43.61 12.43
N VAL A 816 10.63 -42.32 12.17
CA VAL A 816 11.29 -41.19 12.87
C VAL A 816 10.21 -40.27 13.47
N PRO A 817 9.70 -40.60 14.68
CA PRO A 817 8.49 -40.00 15.24
C PRO A 817 8.57 -38.45 15.35
N ASP A 818 9.71 -37.89 15.74
CA ASP A 818 9.87 -36.45 15.95
C ASP A 818 9.75 -35.66 14.63
N ILE A 819 10.30 -36.20 13.55
CA ILE A 819 10.21 -35.63 12.21
C ILE A 819 8.80 -35.84 11.66
N LEU A 820 8.29 -37.09 11.74
CA LEU A 820 6.98 -37.46 11.23
C LEU A 820 5.86 -36.60 11.83
N ARG A 821 5.88 -36.38 13.14
CA ARG A 821 4.87 -35.58 13.84
C ARG A 821 4.75 -34.17 13.21
N LYS A 822 5.85 -33.49 12.94
CA LYS A 822 5.84 -32.14 12.34
C LYS A 822 5.45 -32.14 10.88
N ILE A 823 5.89 -33.13 10.10
CA ILE A 823 5.51 -33.26 8.69
C ILE A 823 4.03 -33.61 8.54
N LYS A 824 3.50 -34.47 9.42
CA LYS A 824 2.11 -34.86 9.39
C LYS A 824 1.16 -33.69 9.63
N THR A 825 1.50 -32.73 10.48
CA THR A 825 0.67 -31.51 10.63
C THR A 825 0.57 -30.71 9.34
N ILE A 826 1.61 -30.71 8.49
CA ILE A 826 1.58 -30.04 7.18
C ILE A 826 0.69 -30.84 6.21
N GLN A 827 0.73 -32.14 6.28
CA GLN A 827 -0.16 -33.03 5.49
C GLN A 827 -1.63 -32.84 5.92
N ASP A 828 -1.90 -32.76 7.24
CA ASP A 828 -3.22 -32.64 7.81
C ASP A 828 -3.95 -31.35 7.42
N VAL A 829 -3.20 -30.26 7.10
CA VAL A 829 -3.77 -29.02 6.56
C VAL A 829 -3.95 -29.05 5.04
N GLY A 830 -3.86 -30.23 4.39
CA GLY A 830 -4.07 -30.38 2.95
C GLY A 830 -2.88 -30.03 2.08
N LEU A 831 -1.66 -29.82 2.62
CA LEU A 831 -0.46 -29.44 1.88
C LEU A 831 0.46 -30.63 1.56
N GLY A 832 -0.12 -31.83 1.39
CA GLY A 832 0.64 -33.05 1.09
C GLY A 832 1.43 -33.01 -0.24
N TYR A 833 1.06 -32.14 -1.16
CA TYR A 833 1.63 -32.02 -2.51
C TYR A 833 2.84 -31.08 -2.59
N ILE A 834 3.02 -30.12 -1.66
CA ILE A 834 4.17 -29.21 -1.68
C ILE A 834 5.46 -29.93 -1.32
N LYS A 835 6.62 -29.38 -1.76
CA LYS A 835 7.93 -29.92 -1.39
C LYS A 835 8.39 -29.34 -0.05
N LEU A 836 9.10 -30.14 0.75
CA LEU A 836 9.70 -29.70 2.02
C LEU A 836 10.59 -28.46 1.84
N GLY A 837 11.40 -28.42 0.79
CA GLY A 837 12.33 -27.36 0.47
C GLY A 837 11.78 -26.29 -0.51
N GLN A 838 10.47 -26.27 -0.79
CA GLN A 838 9.88 -25.30 -1.72
C GLN A 838 10.14 -23.87 -1.24
N PRO A 839 10.70 -22.99 -2.09
CA PRO A 839 10.95 -21.60 -1.71
C PRO A 839 9.66 -20.87 -1.29
N SER A 840 9.72 -20.06 -0.26
CA SER A 840 8.56 -19.26 0.21
C SER A 840 8.01 -18.32 -0.85
N THR A 841 8.86 -17.89 -1.78
CA THR A 841 8.49 -16.99 -2.88
C THR A 841 7.63 -17.64 -3.96
N THR A 842 7.57 -18.99 -3.99
CA THR A 842 6.75 -19.77 -4.94
C THR A 842 5.46 -20.30 -4.33
N LEU A 843 5.24 -20.05 -3.04
CA LEU A 843 4.01 -20.43 -2.35
C LEU A 843 2.93 -19.38 -2.55
N SER A 844 1.69 -19.82 -2.71
CA SER A 844 0.53 -18.92 -2.68
C SER A 844 0.28 -18.36 -1.25
N GLY A 845 -0.52 -17.31 -1.15
CA GLY A 845 -0.92 -16.75 0.14
C GLY A 845 -1.59 -17.78 1.05
N GLY A 846 -2.55 -18.54 0.51
CA GLY A 846 -3.25 -19.60 1.23
C GLY A 846 -2.35 -20.79 1.63
N GLU A 847 -1.38 -21.17 0.79
CA GLU A 847 -0.39 -22.19 1.16
C GLU A 847 0.50 -21.71 2.31
N SER A 848 0.97 -20.46 2.25
CA SER A 848 1.76 -19.85 3.31
C SER A 848 1.00 -19.80 4.63
N GLN A 849 -0.27 -19.45 4.60
CA GLN A 849 -1.15 -19.40 5.76
C GLN A 849 -1.35 -20.79 6.36
N ARG A 850 -1.62 -21.82 5.56
CA ARG A 850 -1.75 -23.20 6.02
C ARG A 850 -0.46 -23.75 6.62
N ILE A 851 0.71 -23.37 6.11
CA ILE A 851 2.01 -23.73 6.71
C ILE A 851 2.15 -23.09 8.11
N LYS A 852 1.75 -21.82 8.27
CA LYS A 852 1.75 -21.14 9.57
C LYS A 852 0.83 -21.87 10.56
N LEU A 853 -0.37 -22.25 10.11
CA LEU A 853 -1.31 -23.01 10.91
C LEU A 853 -0.72 -24.39 11.30
N ALA A 854 -0.11 -25.13 10.37
CA ALA A 854 0.56 -26.41 10.64
C ALA A 854 1.68 -26.28 11.67
N ALA A 855 2.47 -25.18 11.61
CA ALA A 855 3.53 -24.92 12.58
C ALA A 855 2.95 -24.71 14.00
N GLU A 856 1.84 -23.99 14.13
CA GLU A 856 1.17 -23.83 15.44
C GLU A 856 0.56 -25.13 15.94
N LEU A 857 -0.08 -25.93 15.08
CA LEU A 857 -0.64 -27.24 15.43
C LEU A 857 0.42 -28.23 15.94
N SER A 858 1.68 -28.07 15.50
CA SER A 858 2.78 -28.94 15.95
C SER A 858 3.28 -28.63 17.38
N LYS A 859 2.91 -27.46 17.94
CA LYS A 859 3.29 -27.01 19.29
C LYS A 859 2.34 -27.61 20.35
N LYS A 860 2.80 -27.63 21.62
CA LYS A 860 1.92 -27.97 22.75
C LYS A 860 0.83 -26.90 22.87
N ASP A 861 -0.39 -27.35 22.97
CA ASP A 861 -1.58 -26.53 23.12
C ASP A 861 -1.89 -26.28 24.60
N THR A 862 -2.29 -25.06 24.95
CA THR A 862 -2.72 -24.67 26.31
C THR A 862 -4.23 -24.80 26.50
N GLY A 863 -4.99 -24.85 25.39
CA GLY A 863 -6.46 -24.87 25.41
C GLY A 863 -7.12 -23.48 25.57
N ASN A 864 -6.33 -22.41 25.75
CA ASN A 864 -6.82 -21.02 25.91
C ASN A 864 -6.17 -20.07 24.89
N THR A 865 -5.76 -20.58 23.74
CA THR A 865 -5.15 -19.77 22.68
C THR A 865 -6.24 -19.11 21.84
N PHE A 866 -6.06 -17.82 21.51
CA PHE A 866 -6.92 -17.08 20.61
C PHE A 866 -6.26 -17.02 19.21
N TYR A 867 -6.83 -17.74 18.26
CA TYR A 867 -6.37 -17.78 16.87
C TYR A 867 -7.15 -16.76 16.04
N ILE A 868 -6.46 -15.97 15.24
CA ILE A 868 -7.02 -15.03 14.27
C ILE A 868 -6.58 -15.49 12.88
N LEU A 869 -7.51 -15.77 11.99
CA LEU A 869 -7.26 -16.14 10.60
C LEU A 869 -7.94 -15.13 9.67
N ASP A 870 -7.21 -14.65 8.67
CA ASP A 870 -7.71 -13.70 7.69
C ASP A 870 -7.89 -14.40 6.35
N GLU A 871 -9.15 -14.56 5.91
CA GLU A 871 -9.58 -15.21 4.66
C GLU A 871 -8.85 -16.53 4.36
N PRO A 872 -8.92 -17.55 5.27
CA PRO A 872 -8.14 -18.77 5.11
C PRO A 872 -8.60 -19.69 3.97
N THR A 873 -9.76 -19.42 3.35
CA THR A 873 -10.27 -20.22 2.21
C THR A 873 -9.79 -19.72 0.86
N THR A 874 -8.98 -18.65 0.85
CA THR A 874 -8.43 -18.07 -0.37
C THR A 874 -7.70 -19.13 -1.23
N GLY A 875 -8.11 -19.26 -2.49
CA GLY A 875 -7.51 -20.21 -3.46
C GLY A 875 -7.78 -21.69 -3.15
N LEU A 876 -8.78 -22.00 -2.36
CA LEU A 876 -9.11 -23.36 -1.97
C LEU A 876 -10.31 -23.90 -2.75
N HIS A 877 -10.16 -25.11 -3.27
CA HIS A 877 -11.28 -25.91 -3.76
C HIS A 877 -12.15 -26.39 -2.58
N PHE A 878 -13.42 -26.71 -2.78
CA PHE A 878 -14.37 -27.18 -1.77
C PHE A 878 -13.82 -28.30 -0.87
N GLU A 879 -13.09 -29.28 -1.44
CA GLU A 879 -12.47 -30.36 -0.66
C GLU A 879 -11.37 -29.83 0.27
N ASP A 880 -10.58 -28.86 -0.18
CA ASP A 880 -9.54 -28.23 0.65
C ASP A 880 -10.18 -27.43 1.79
N ILE A 881 -11.33 -26.75 1.55
CA ILE A 881 -12.12 -26.06 2.57
C ILE A 881 -12.63 -27.05 3.61
N ARG A 882 -13.14 -28.22 3.20
CA ARG A 882 -13.59 -29.28 4.12
C ARG A 882 -12.45 -29.72 5.05
N ILE A 883 -11.27 -29.97 4.49
CA ILE A 883 -10.08 -30.34 5.29
C ILE A 883 -9.70 -29.21 6.26
N LEU A 884 -9.71 -27.97 5.81
CA LEU A 884 -9.41 -26.81 6.65
C LEU A 884 -10.41 -26.72 7.81
N MET A 885 -11.71 -26.87 7.55
CA MET A 885 -12.75 -26.84 8.58
C MET A 885 -12.59 -27.93 9.63
N GLU A 886 -12.19 -29.14 9.24
CA GLU A 886 -11.85 -30.20 10.17
C GLU A 886 -10.70 -29.83 11.10
N VAL A 887 -9.69 -29.13 10.58
CA VAL A 887 -8.55 -28.64 11.36
C VAL A 887 -8.97 -27.55 12.34
N LEU A 888 -9.76 -26.57 11.89
CA LEU A 888 -10.24 -25.47 12.73
C LEU A 888 -11.14 -26.02 13.87
N ARG A 889 -12.02 -26.98 13.56
CA ARG A 889 -12.85 -27.65 14.56
C ARG A 889 -12.02 -28.41 15.59
N ARG A 890 -10.99 -29.13 15.19
CA ARG A 890 -10.05 -29.78 16.13
C ARG A 890 -9.38 -28.80 17.09
N LEU A 891 -9.09 -27.54 16.66
CA LEU A 891 -8.56 -26.50 17.54
C LEU A 891 -9.61 -26.04 18.56
N VAL A 892 -10.85 -25.82 18.14
CA VAL A 892 -11.97 -25.44 19.01
C VAL A 892 -12.29 -26.55 20.03
N ASP A 893 -12.30 -27.79 19.59
CA ASP A 893 -12.58 -28.97 20.46
C ASP A 893 -11.53 -29.15 21.57
N ARG A 894 -10.33 -28.55 21.41
CA ARG A 894 -9.30 -28.49 22.45
C ARG A 894 -9.46 -27.30 23.42
N GLY A 895 -10.52 -26.49 23.28
CA GLY A 895 -10.82 -25.35 24.13
C GLY A 895 -10.38 -24.01 23.58
N ASN A 896 -9.67 -23.95 22.44
CA ASN A 896 -9.20 -22.72 21.86
C ASN A 896 -10.33 -21.91 21.22
N THR A 897 -10.13 -20.60 21.13
CA THR A 897 -10.99 -19.71 20.35
C THR A 897 -10.39 -19.51 18.97
N VAL A 898 -11.20 -19.71 17.94
CA VAL A 898 -10.79 -19.51 16.55
C VAL A 898 -11.67 -18.44 15.93
N LEU A 899 -11.09 -17.28 15.64
CA LEU A 899 -11.74 -16.18 14.95
C LEU A 899 -11.28 -16.16 13.50
N VAL A 900 -12.23 -16.14 12.58
CA VAL A 900 -11.98 -16.17 11.14
C VAL A 900 -12.67 -14.96 10.49
N ILE A 901 -11.95 -14.18 9.72
CA ILE A 901 -12.54 -13.18 8.81
C ILE A 901 -12.82 -13.92 7.51
N GLU A 902 -14.11 -14.00 7.10
CA GLU A 902 -14.48 -14.82 5.94
C GLU A 902 -15.71 -14.30 5.18
N HIS A 903 -15.74 -14.65 3.88
CA HIS A 903 -16.86 -14.39 2.97
C HIS A 903 -17.45 -15.69 2.40
N ASN A 904 -16.76 -16.81 2.54
CA ASN A 904 -17.20 -18.10 2.03
C ASN A 904 -18.36 -18.64 2.85
N LEU A 905 -19.51 -18.88 2.20
CA LEU A 905 -20.74 -19.35 2.84
C LEU A 905 -20.58 -20.75 3.49
N ASP A 906 -19.73 -21.62 2.92
CA ASP A 906 -19.46 -22.94 3.51
C ASP A 906 -18.78 -22.86 4.89
N VAL A 907 -18.00 -21.80 5.14
CA VAL A 907 -17.40 -21.51 6.44
C VAL A 907 -18.39 -20.81 7.36
N ILE A 908 -19.10 -19.80 6.84
CA ILE A 908 -20.04 -18.98 7.62
C ILE A 908 -21.15 -19.85 8.21
N ARG A 909 -21.72 -20.77 7.42
CA ARG A 909 -22.80 -21.66 7.90
C ARG A 909 -22.36 -22.68 8.97
N GLN A 910 -21.07 -22.94 9.08
CA GLN A 910 -20.50 -23.84 10.08
C GLN A 910 -19.96 -23.11 11.33
N ALA A 911 -20.11 -21.80 11.43
CA ALA A 911 -19.67 -21.01 12.58
C ALA A 911 -20.52 -21.33 13.83
N ASP A 912 -19.91 -21.22 15.02
CA ASP A 912 -20.66 -21.25 16.29
C ASP A 912 -21.20 -19.84 16.63
N HIS A 913 -20.54 -18.80 16.11
CA HIS A 913 -20.95 -17.41 16.31
C HIS A 913 -20.51 -16.56 15.10
N ILE A 914 -21.41 -15.75 14.58
CA ILE A 914 -21.17 -14.84 13.47
C ILE A 914 -21.26 -13.41 13.95
N ILE A 915 -20.38 -12.55 13.43
CA ILE A 915 -20.46 -11.09 13.57
C ILE A 915 -20.53 -10.52 12.14
N ASP A 916 -21.71 -10.00 11.75
CA ASP A 916 -21.92 -9.42 10.44
C ASP A 916 -21.75 -7.90 10.47
N MET A 917 -20.85 -7.37 9.63
CA MET A 917 -20.51 -5.95 9.58
C MET A 917 -21.00 -5.29 8.30
N GLY A 918 -21.50 -4.07 8.42
CA GLY A 918 -22.03 -3.32 7.28
C GLY A 918 -22.58 -1.96 7.67
N PRO A 919 -23.67 -1.50 6.99
CA PRO A 919 -24.36 -2.15 5.86
C PRO A 919 -23.60 -2.08 4.52
N GLU A 920 -22.77 -1.04 4.32
CA GLU A 920 -21.99 -0.80 3.12
C GLU A 920 -20.49 -0.79 3.43
N GLY A 921 -19.66 -0.56 2.39
CA GLY A 921 -18.23 -0.27 2.54
C GLY A 921 -17.95 1.19 2.89
N GLY A 922 -16.70 1.51 3.27
CA GLY A 922 -16.24 2.88 3.52
C GLY A 922 -17.03 3.60 4.61
N ARG A 923 -17.40 4.85 4.36
CA ARG A 923 -18.15 5.69 5.33
C ARG A 923 -19.55 5.16 5.63
N GLY A 924 -20.16 4.43 4.69
CA GLY A 924 -21.45 3.77 4.84
C GLY A 924 -21.41 2.53 5.75
N GLY A 925 -20.22 2.02 6.05
CA GLY A 925 -19.98 0.84 6.88
C GLY A 925 -19.68 1.15 8.34
N GLY A 926 -18.91 0.26 8.97
CA GLY A 926 -18.35 0.46 10.30
C GLY A 926 -19.30 0.18 11.46
N THR A 927 -20.39 -0.54 11.23
CA THR A 927 -21.34 -0.96 12.26
C THR A 927 -21.50 -2.48 12.27
N ILE A 928 -21.88 -3.04 13.40
CA ILE A 928 -22.31 -4.44 13.53
C ILE A 928 -23.81 -4.48 13.27
N LEU A 929 -24.22 -5.30 12.30
CA LEU A 929 -25.61 -5.41 11.87
C LEU A 929 -26.34 -6.52 12.62
N SER A 930 -25.72 -7.68 12.74
CA SER A 930 -26.25 -8.83 13.45
C SER A 930 -25.12 -9.67 14.04
N THR A 931 -25.43 -10.35 15.15
CA THR A 931 -24.55 -11.30 15.81
C THR A 931 -25.35 -12.49 16.27
N GLY A 932 -24.78 -13.68 16.32
CA GLY A 932 -25.45 -14.88 16.80
C GLY A 932 -25.03 -16.13 16.04
N THR A 933 -25.84 -17.18 16.15
CA THR A 933 -25.65 -18.42 15.37
C THR A 933 -25.99 -18.20 13.89
N PRO A 934 -25.58 -19.09 12.98
CA PRO A 934 -25.94 -18.98 11.56
C PRO A 934 -27.45 -18.85 11.33
N GLU A 935 -28.27 -19.58 12.09
CA GLU A 935 -29.73 -19.55 11.98
C GLU A 935 -30.31 -18.18 12.46
N GLU A 936 -29.74 -17.62 13.52
CA GLU A 936 -30.16 -16.32 14.06
C GLU A 936 -29.81 -15.22 13.06
N VAL A 937 -28.60 -15.24 12.49
CA VAL A 937 -28.17 -14.27 11.50
C VAL A 937 -28.95 -14.40 10.19
N ALA A 938 -29.25 -15.61 9.72
CA ALA A 938 -30.04 -15.85 8.52
C ALA A 938 -31.48 -15.29 8.62
N ASN A 939 -32.01 -15.16 9.83
CA ASN A 939 -33.33 -14.58 10.08
C ASN A 939 -33.30 -13.06 10.33
N SER A 940 -32.13 -12.42 10.25
CA SER A 940 -32.01 -10.96 10.37
C SER A 940 -32.46 -10.27 9.08
N ASP A 941 -33.16 -9.15 9.22
CA ASP A 941 -33.54 -8.30 8.09
C ASP A 941 -32.47 -7.23 7.76
N LYS A 942 -31.31 -7.25 8.45
CA LYS A 942 -30.27 -6.22 8.32
C LYS A 942 -29.10 -6.74 7.49
N GLY A 943 -28.71 -5.99 6.46
CA GLY A 943 -27.55 -6.28 5.65
C GLY A 943 -27.81 -7.26 4.50
N TYR A 944 -26.73 -7.71 3.88
CA TYR A 944 -26.79 -8.60 2.70
C TYR A 944 -26.51 -10.07 3.05
N THR A 945 -25.66 -10.33 4.03
CA THR A 945 -25.25 -11.67 4.46
C THR A 945 -26.45 -12.58 4.78
N PRO A 946 -27.50 -12.12 5.51
CA PRO A 946 -28.63 -12.96 5.87
C PRO A 946 -29.33 -13.61 4.68
N ARG A 947 -29.52 -12.88 3.59
CA ARG A 947 -30.16 -13.38 2.37
C ARG A 947 -29.42 -14.58 1.78
N TYR A 948 -28.12 -14.44 1.56
CA TYR A 948 -27.31 -15.49 0.97
C TYR A 948 -27.10 -16.68 1.92
N LEU A 949 -26.99 -16.40 3.21
CA LEU A 949 -26.86 -17.46 4.23
C LEU A 949 -28.17 -18.29 4.33
N LYS A 950 -29.32 -17.63 4.25
CA LYS A 950 -30.63 -18.32 4.25
C LYS A 950 -30.78 -19.23 3.04
N GLU A 951 -30.46 -18.73 1.84
CA GLU A 951 -30.46 -19.54 0.61
C GLU A 951 -29.54 -20.76 0.72
N GLU A 952 -28.37 -20.61 1.34
CA GLU A 952 -27.42 -21.69 1.52
C GLU A 952 -27.87 -22.72 2.59
N LEU A 953 -28.54 -22.28 3.66
CA LEU A 953 -29.13 -23.16 4.67
C LEU A 953 -30.35 -23.92 4.14
N GLU A 954 -31.17 -23.29 3.27
CA GLU A 954 -32.36 -23.93 2.64
C GLU A 954 -31.98 -24.97 1.58
N ARG A 955 -30.79 -24.91 1.02
CA ARG A 955 -30.24 -25.94 0.13
C ARG A 955 -29.90 -27.26 0.81
N GLN A 956 -30.18 -27.35 2.10
CA GLN A 956 -29.98 -28.61 2.86
C GLN A 956 -30.91 -29.75 2.33
#